data_59b64fa6fa52b6522c561d2552547221
#
_entry.id   59b64fa6fa52b6522c561d2552547221
#
_cell.length_a   1.000
_cell.length_b   1.000
_cell.length_c   1.000
_cell.angle_alpha   90.00
_cell.angle_beta   90.00
_cell.angle_gamma   90.00
#
_symmetry.space_group_name_H-M   'P 1'
#
loop_
_entity.id
_entity.type
_entity.pdbx_description
1 polymer ?
#
loop_
_entity_poly.entity_id
_entity_poly.type
_entity_poly.pdbx_seq_one_letter_code
_entity_poly.pdbx_strand_id
1 'polypeptide(L)'
;MREKEYFCSLKKSVAVKVLKFGGSSVGSKESITNLKQIVESQQDDVIVVVSALGGITDKLIATAKMAAGGDRQYEAETNAMLERHEQMIHDVIVPERRRKAYNQVRKLFGELKEIMQGLYLLHDLSEKTMDTIVSYGERLSSQIVAQLIDDIKLYDSRDFIKTEHNTHNHAIDSDLTYRLIRDTFSDMPHKGLAPGFISSDALTGEVTNLGRGGSDYTASLIAAALDASVLEIWTDVDGFMTADPRVISTAYTIDELSYVEAMELCNFGAKVVYPPTIYPVCQKNIPILIKNTFNPTARGTEIVNELPAGTKAIKGISSIGNTALITMRGLGMVGVIGVNYRIFKTLAENGISVFMVSQASSENSTSIGVRNEDAAPACELLNQEFSKEIALGAIFPISAEMDLATVAIVGENMKRSPGIAGKLFSVLGRNGINVIACAQGASETNISFVVQKSSLRKSLNVIHDSFFLSEYQVLNLFICGVGTVGSSLLEQIRGQREKLMQERGLKLNVVGIARGKKAMFCREGINLDNYREQLEKAPASNIQILHDEVIGMNIFNSVFVDCTASADVAGLYRDFLDHNISVVAANKIAASSEYDKYIELKKIARRRGIKFLFETNVGAGLPVINTINDLINSGDHILKIEAVVSGTLNFIFSTLSADIPLSQTIRLAKEKGYSEPDPRIDLSGKDVLRKLVILARESGYAIEQKDVNCELFIPQELFDGTIDQFWKKLPKLDAAFEERRARVENEGKRMRFVARLDNGKASIGLAEVNKYHPFYNLQGSNNIILLTTERYKEYPMMIQGYGAGAAVTAAGVFADIMSIANI
;
A
#
# COMPACT_ATOMS: atom_id res chain seq x y z
N MET A 1 -53.09 -55.97 -13.29
CA MET A 1 -53.54 -55.55 -14.63
C MET A 1 -53.95 -54.09 -14.60
N ARG A 2 -53.39 -53.31 -15.45
CA ARG A 2 -53.51 -51.85 -15.70
C ARG A 2 -52.66 -50.95 -14.75
N GLU A 3 -51.38 -50.81 -15.12
CA GLU A 3 -50.57 -49.69 -14.93
C GLU A 3 -51.18 -48.46 -15.59
N LYS A 4 -51.42 -47.40 -14.83
CA LYS A 4 -51.70 -46.09 -15.38
C LYS A 4 -50.35 -45.34 -15.46
N GLU A 5 -49.85 -45.23 -16.66
CA GLU A 5 -48.76 -44.29 -17.01
C GLU A 5 -49.23 -42.85 -16.73
N TYR A 6 -48.70 -42.28 -15.67
CA TYR A 6 -48.68 -40.83 -15.47
C TYR A 6 -47.54 -40.26 -16.33
N PHE A 7 -47.88 -39.82 -17.56
CA PHE A 7 -47.03 -38.92 -18.31
C PHE A 7 -46.98 -37.58 -17.56
N CYS A 8 -45.98 -37.43 -16.68
CA CYS A 8 -45.60 -36.13 -16.22
C CYS A 8 -44.79 -35.46 -17.33
N SER A 9 -45.44 -34.55 -18.06
CA SER A 9 -44.76 -33.69 -19.00
C SER A 9 -43.80 -32.81 -18.23
N LEU A 10 -42.54 -33.22 -18.11
CA LEU A 10 -41.45 -32.37 -17.75
C LEU A 10 -41.35 -31.30 -18.85
N LYS A 11 -42.07 -30.15 -18.71
CA LYS A 11 -41.63 -28.92 -19.29
C LYS A 11 -40.18 -28.77 -18.82
N LYS A 12 -39.21 -28.86 -19.71
CA LYS A 12 -37.85 -28.36 -19.47
C LYS A 12 -38.02 -26.92 -18.94
N SER A 13 -37.78 -26.69 -17.67
CA SER A 13 -37.70 -25.30 -17.21
C SER A 13 -36.53 -24.70 -17.92
N VAL A 14 -36.81 -23.83 -18.88
CA VAL A 14 -35.79 -22.97 -19.47
C VAL A 14 -35.21 -22.15 -18.32
N ALA A 15 -33.92 -22.25 -18.14
CA ALA A 15 -33.28 -21.56 -17.03
C ALA A 15 -33.35 -20.05 -17.28
N VAL A 16 -34.03 -19.31 -16.40
CA VAL A 16 -34.15 -17.85 -16.50
C VAL A 16 -32.91 -17.23 -15.91
N LYS A 17 -32.32 -16.25 -16.62
CA LYS A 17 -31.25 -15.38 -16.11
C LYS A 17 -31.81 -14.01 -15.79
N VAL A 18 -31.28 -13.39 -14.74
CA VAL A 18 -31.58 -11.99 -14.42
C VAL A 18 -30.35 -11.14 -14.65
N LEU A 19 -30.44 -10.13 -15.51
CA LEU A 19 -29.37 -9.22 -15.85
C LEU A 19 -29.71 -7.82 -15.33
N LYS A 20 -28.93 -7.32 -14.36
CA LYS A 20 -29.11 -5.96 -13.85
C LYS A 20 -28.06 -5.01 -14.43
N PHE A 21 -28.48 -3.88 -14.96
CA PHE A 21 -27.61 -2.83 -15.47
C PHE A 21 -27.68 -1.58 -14.58
N GLY A 22 -26.53 -1.18 -14.03
CA GLY A 22 -26.40 0.00 -13.19
C GLY A 22 -26.51 1.33 -13.95
N GLY A 23 -26.56 2.44 -13.24
CA GLY A 23 -26.68 3.77 -13.84
C GLY A 23 -25.52 4.13 -14.79
N SER A 24 -24.29 3.68 -14.51
CA SER A 24 -23.15 3.80 -15.42
C SER A 24 -23.34 2.99 -16.72
N SER A 25 -23.96 1.82 -16.61
CA SER A 25 -24.23 0.92 -17.74
C SER A 25 -25.37 1.41 -18.66
N VAL A 26 -26.18 2.36 -18.23
CA VAL A 26 -27.23 3.00 -19.04
C VAL A 26 -26.98 4.51 -19.25
N GLY A 27 -25.85 5.04 -18.81
CA GLY A 27 -25.55 6.47 -18.72
C GLY A 27 -25.05 7.14 -19.99
N SER A 28 -24.53 6.37 -20.95
CA SER A 28 -23.90 6.86 -22.18
C SER A 28 -24.34 6.05 -23.40
N LYS A 29 -24.13 6.61 -24.61
CA LYS A 29 -24.36 5.92 -25.89
C LYS A 29 -23.61 4.59 -25.97
N GLU A 30 -22.32 4.59 -25.55
CA GLU A 30 -21.46 3.41 -25.58
C GLU A 30 -21.99 2.31 -24.65
N SER A 31 -22.27 2.65 -23.39
CA SER A 31 -22.73 1.69 -22.40
C SER A 31 -24.09 1.08 -22.75
N ILE A 32 -25.05 1.88 -23.26
CA ILE A 32 -26.35 1.39 -23.71
C ILE A 32 -26.23 0.51 -24.98
N THR A 33 -25.30 0.82 -25.89
CA THR A 33 -25.02 -0.03 -27.04
C THR A 33 -24.48 -1.39 -26.64
N ASN A 34 -23.54 -1.39 -25.65
CA ASN A 34 -23.03 -2.62 -25.08
C ASN A 34 -24.12 -3.42 -24.37
N LEU A 35 -24.99 -2.77 -23.58
CA LEU A 35 -26.17 -3.40 -22.98
C LEU A 35 -27.03 -4.12 -24.05
N LYS A 36 -27.31 -3.48 -25.16
CA LYS A 36 -28.05 -4.12 -26.26
C LYS A 36 -27.36 -5.39 -26.73
N GLN A 37 -26.06 -5.31 -27.04
CA GLN A 37 -25.29 -6.46 -27.52
C GLN A 37 -25.26 -7.60 -26.49
N ILE A 38 -25.10 -7.28 -25.22
CA ILE A 38 -25.10 -8.25 -24.13
C ILE A 38 -26.42 -8.99 -24.03
N VAL A 39 -27.54 -8.25 -24.05
CA VAL A 39 -28.89 -8.85 -23.95
C VAL A 39 -29.26 -9.64 -25.22
N GLU A 40 -28.92 -9.13 -26.38
CA GLU A 40 -29.23 -9.83 -27.68
C GLU A 40 -28.36 -11.09 -27.89
N SER A 41 -27.21 -11.18 -27.22
CA SER A 41 -26.35 -12.37 -27.28
C SER A 41 -26.83 -13.52 -26.40
N GLN A 42 -27.81 -13.30 -25.49
CA GLN A 42 -28.32 -14.34 -24.61
C GLN A 42 -29.14 -15.39 -25.35
N GLN A 43 -28.90 -16.66 -25.00
CA GLN A 43 -29.64 -17.80 -25.58
C GLN A 43 -30.78 -18.28 -24.66
N ASP A 44 -30.66 -17.98 -23.36
CA ASP A 44 -31.64 -18.34 -22.34
C ASP A 44 -32.71 -17.25 -22.21
N ASP A 45 -33.81 -17.55 -21.52
CA ASP A 45 -34.78 -16.55 -21.15
C ASP A 45 -34.19 -15.55 -20.19
N VAL A 46 -34.32 -14.25 -20.46
CA VAL A 46 -33.69 -13.20 -19.68
C VAL A 46 -34.68 -12.18 -19.14
N ILE A 47 -34.47 -11.73 -17.92
CA ILE A 47 -35.12 -10.56 -17.35
C ILE A 47 -34.06 -9.50 -17.12
N VAL A 48 -34.24 -8.37 -17.79
CA VAL A 48 -33.34 -7.22 -17.70
C VAL A 48 -33.91 -6.23 -16.69
N VAL A 49 -33.07 -5.84 -15.71
CA VAL A 49 -33.41 -4.79 -14.73
C VAL A 49 -32.51 -3.61 -14.95
N VAL A 50 -33.09 -2.43 -15.15
CA VAL A 50 -32.34 -1.20 -15.45
C VAL A 50 -32.52 -0.15 -14.36
N SER A 51 -31.44 0.56 -14.06
CA SER A 51 -31.44 1.76 -13.23
C SER A 51 -31.77 3.01 -14.05
N ALA A 52 -31.96 4.15 -13.41
CA ALA A 52 -32.02 5.46 -14.06
C ALA A 52 -30.73 5.74 -14.85
N LEU A 53 -30.78 6.60 -15.86
CA LEU A 53 -29.58 7.09 -16.55
C LEU A 53 -28.63 7.73 -15.51
N GLY A 54 -27.33 7.44 -15.61
CA GLY A 54 -26.34 7.86 -14.61
C GLY A 54 -26.47 9.32 -14.18
N GLY A 55 -26.64 9.56 -12.88
CA GLY A 55 -26.79 10.88 -12.24
C GLY A 55 -28.20 11.53 -12.37
N ILE A 56 -29.17 10.86 -12.97
CA ILE A 56 -30.55 11.40 -13.09
C ILE A 56 -31.27 11.37 -11.74
N THR A 57 -31.10 10.35 -10.94
CA THR A 57 -31.72 10.25 -9.59
C THR A 57 -31.31 11.42 -8.70
N ASP A 58 -30.00 11.74 -8.67
CA ASP A 58 -29.49 12.89 -7.92
C ASP A 58 -30.06 14.23 -8.44
N LYS A 59 -30.15 14.36 -9.76
CA LYS A 59 -30.76 15.55 -10.39
C LYS A 59 -32.24 15.68 -10.05
N LEU A 60 -33.00 14.60 -10.06
CA LEU A 60 -34.42 14.60 -9.68
C LEU A 60 -34.59 15.07 -8.22
N ILE A 61 -33.77 14.57 -7.30
CA ILE A 61 -33.78 14.98 -5.89
C ILE A 61 -33.45 16.47 -5.74
N ALA A 62 -32.37 16.92 -6.40
CA ALA A 62 -31.96 18.31 -6.34
C ALA A 62 -33.02 19.27 -6.91
N THR A 63 -33.59 18.91 -8.06
CA THR A 63 -34.63 19.71 -8.74
C THR A 63 -35.93 19.77 -7.93
N ALA A 64 -36.34 18.66 -7.29
CA ALA A 64 -37.49 18.64 -6.39
C ALA A 64 -37.28 19.55 -5.17
N LYS A 65 -36.10 19.55 -4.57
CA LYS A 65 -35.75 20.46 -3.46
C LYS A 65 -35.73 21.93 -3.92
N MET A 66 -35.23 22.23 -5.13
CA MET A 66 -35.28 23.57 -5.73
C MET A 66 -36.71 24.04 -5.89
N ALA A 67 -37.59 23.21 -6.48
CA ALA A 67 -39.01 23.53 -6.68
C ALA A 67 -39.69 23.79 -5.35
N ALA A 68 -39.55 22.92 -4.36
CA ALA A 68 -40.11 23.11 -3.00
C ALA A 68 -39.55 24.36 -2.28
N GLY A 69 -38.29 24.71 -2.56
CA GLY A 69 -37.65 25.94 -2.07
C GLY A 69 -38.10 27.23 -2.77
N GLY A 70 -38.98 27.15 -3.78
CA GLY A 70 -39.46 28.29 -4.57
C GLY A 70 -38.44 28.80 -5.61
N ASP A 71 -37.46 28.03 -5.97
CA ASP A 71 -36.47 28.41 -6.99
C ASP A 71 -36.96 28.00 -8.39
N ARG A 72 -37.18 28.98 -9.25
CA ARG A 72 -37.66 28.77 -10.66
C ARG A 72 -36.62 28.04 -11.55
N GLN A 73 -35.37 27.90 -11.14
CA GLN A 73 -34.38 27.17 -11.91
C GLN A 73 -34.75 25.69 -12.08
N TYR A 74 -35.68 25.15 -11.26
CA TYR A 74 -36.21 23.80 -11.41
C TYR A 74 -36.75 23.51 -12.80
N GLU A 75 -37.32 24.53 -13.49
CA GLU A 75 -37.89 24.39 -14.85
C GLU A 75 -36.76 24.12 -15.87
N ALA A 76 -35.67 24.89 -15.76
CA ALA A 76 -34.49 24.73 -16.63
C ALA A 76 -33.83 23.37 -16.40
N GLU A 77 -33.64 22.93 -15.12
CA GLU A 77 -33.08 21.62 -14.81
C GLU A 77 -33.98 20.47 -15.30
N THR A 78 -35.32 20.60 -15.16
CA THR A 78 -36.25 19.60 -15.68
C THR A 78 -36.15 19.49 -17.21
N ASN A 79 -36.04 20.62 -17.90
CA ASN A 79 -35.88 20.65 -19.37
C ASN A 79 -34.53 20.05 -19.78
N ALA A 80 -33.45 20.34 -19.09
CA ALA A 80 -32.14 19.77 -19.38
C ALA A 80 -32.13 18.23 -19.18
N MET A 81 -32.88 17.71 -18.21
CA MET A 81 -33.08 16.26 -18.07
C MET A 81 -33.85 15.68 -19.25
N LEU A 82 -34.90 16.35 -19.74
CA LEU A 82 -35.64 15.93 -20.93
C LEU A 82 -34.73 15.91 -22.15
N GLU A 83 -33.99 16.98 -22.40
CA GLU A 83 -33.06 17.08 -23.55
C GLU A 83 -32.04 15.95 -23.54
N ARG A 84 -31.50 15.61 -22.37
CA ARG A 84 -30.57 14.48 -22.23
C ARG A 84 -31.19 13.15 -22.61
N HIS A 85 -32.43 12.90 -22.22
CA HIS A 85 -33.17 11.67 -22.62
C HIS A 85 -33.49 11.67 -24.11
N GLU A 86 -33.88 12.79 -24.68
CA GLU A 86 -34.14 12.93 -26.11
C GLU A 86 -32.87 12.73 -26.95
N GLN A 87 -31.75 13.29 -26.50
CA GLN A 87 -30.46 13.05 -27.14
C GLN A 87 -30.07 11.57 -27.08
N MET A 88 -30.29 10.90 -25.96
CA MET A 88 -30.02 9.46 -25.83
C MET A 88 -30.91 8.67 -26.85
N ILE A 89 -32.19 8.98 -26.97
CA ILE A 89 -33.07 8.36 -27.95
C ILE A 89 -32.56 8.58 -29.39
N HIS A 90 -32.13 9.80 -29.68
CA HIS A 90 -31.57 10.12 -31.01
C HIS A 90 -30.34 9.28 -31.32
N ASP A 91 -29.48 9.08 -30.33
CA ASP A 91 -28.15 8.46 -30.51
C ASP A 91 -28.19 6.94 -30.60
N VAL A 92 -29.16 6.28 -29.93
CA VAL A 92 -29.14 4.82 -29.78
C VAL A 92 -30.34 4.10 -30.43
N ILE A 93 -31.48 4.80 -30.67
CA ILE A 93 -32.68 4.15 -31.23
C ILE A 93 -32.74 4.34 -32.74
N VAL A 94 -33.09 3.29 -33.46
CA VAL A 94 -33.28 3.33 -34.89
C VAL A 94 -34.42 4.28 -35.29
N PRO A 95 -34.34 5.01 -36.44
CA PRO A 95 -35.28 6.08 -36.82
C PRO A 95 -36.75 5.69 -36.72
N GLU A 96 -37.09 4.46 -37.12
CA GLU A 96 -38.47 3.94 -37.18
C GLU A 96 -39.14 3.87 -35.79
N ARG A 97 -38.38 3.66 -34.74
CA ARG A 97 -38.87 3.55 -33.34
C ARG A 97 -38.73 4.83 -32.53
N ARG A 98 -37.96 5.82 -33.01
CA ARG A 98 -37.71 7.09 -32.26
C ARG A 98 -39.00 7.81 -31.92
N ARG A 99 -39.95 7.91 -32.85
CA ARG A 99 -41.22 8.62 -32.62
C ARG A 99 -41.97 8.04 -31.41
N LYS A 100 -41.99 6.72 -31.27
CA LYS A 100 -42.64 6.05 -30.13
C LYS A 100 -41.92 6.34 -28.84
N ALA A 101 -40.56 6.24 -28.82
CA ALA A 101 -39.74 6.55 -27.69
C ALA A 101 -39.89 8.01 -27.21
N TYR A 102 -39.84 8.97 -28.14
CA TYR A 102 -40.08 10.39 -27.80
C TYR A 102 -41.45 10.62 -27.18
N ASN A 103 -42.49 10.06 -27.73
CA ASN A 103 -43.84 10.24 -27.21
C ASN A 103 -43.97 9.70 -25.77
N GLN A 104 -43.42 8.52 -25.50
CA GLN A 104 -43.45 7.91 -24.16
C GLN A 104 -42.65 8.72 -23.15
N VAL A 105 -41.44 9.14 -23.50
CA VAL A 105 -40.57 9.93 -22.60
C VAL A 105 -41.16 11.31 -22.34
N ARG A 106 -41.68 12.00 -23.39
CA ARG A 106 -42.35 13.31 -23.21
C ARG A 106 -43.60 13.24 -22.37
N LYS A 107 -44.38 12.15 -22.46
CA LYS A 107 -45.55 11.95 -21.59
C LYS A 107 -45.12 11.90 -20.11
N LEU A 108 -44.10 11.08 -19.79
CA LEU A 108 -43.59 10.97 -18.43
C LEU A 108 -42.98 12.29 -17.91
N PHE A 109 -42.28 13.03 -18.76
CA PHE A 109 -41.80 14.37 -18.39
C PHE A 109 -42.95 15.40 -18.24
N GLY A 110 -44.05 15.25 -18.95
CA GLY A 110 -45.25 16.05 -18.71
C GLY A 110 -45.81 15.85 -17.32
N GLU A 111 -46.01 14.59 -16.94
CA GLU A 111 -46.46 14.23 -15.58
C GLU A 111 -45.47 14.74 -14.49
N LEU A 112 -44.16 14.57 -14.70
CA LEU A 112 -43.12 15.06 -13.79
C LEU A 112 -43.15 16.59 -13.65
N LYS A 113 -43.33 17.34 -14.75
CA LYS A 113 -43.41 18.79 -14.75
C LYS A 113 -44.61 19.29 -13.93
N GLU A 114 -45.76 18.62 -14.05
CA GLU A 114 -46.93 18.94 -13.23
C GLU A 114 -46.67 18.75 -11.73
N ILE A 115 -45.98 17.66 -11.35
CA ILE A 115 -45.60 17.42 -9.95
C ILE A 115 -44.63 18.49 -9.46
N MET A 116 -43.58 18.82 -10.25
CA MET A 116 -42.60 19.87 -9.88
C MET A 116 -43.25 21.24 -9.75
N GLN A 117 -44.20 21.56 -10.62
CA GLN A 117 -44.99 22.78 -10.52
C GLN A 117 -45.85 22.80 -9.25
N GLY A 118 -46.45 21.65 -8.89
CA GLY A 118 -47.17 21.52 -7.59
C GLY A 118 -46.28 21.81 -6.39
N LEU A 119 -45.06 21.25 -6.36
CA LEU A 119 -44.08 21.51 -5.31
C LEU A 119 -43.69 22.99 -5.24
N TYR A 120 -43.47 23.62 -6.40
CA TYR A 120 -43.12 25.04 -6.46
C TYR A 120 -44.22 25.93 -5.90
N LEU A 121 -45.51 25.60 -6.13
CA LEU A 121 -46.64 26.37 -5.63
C LEU A 121 -46.97 26.12 -4.16
N LEU A 122 -46.77 24.88 -3.69
CA LEU A 122 -47.11 24.49 -2.29
C LEU A 122 -45.97 24.71 -1.32
N HIS A 123 -44.72 24.80 -1.78
CA HIS A 123 -43.51 24.88 -0.96
C HIS A 123 -43.37 23.71 0.03
N ASP A 124 -43.92 22.55 -0.28
CA ASP A 124 -43.91 21.37 0.55
C ASP A 124 -43.42 20.14 -0.23
N LEU A 125 -42.52 19.38 0.38
CA LEU A 125 -41.95 18.17 -0.23
C LEU A 125 -41.99 17.03 0.79
N SER A 126 -43.08 16.26 0.74
CA SER A 126 -43.19 15.05 1.54
C SER A 126 -42.28 13.92 1.04
N GLU A 127 -41.91 12.95 1.90
CA GLU A 127 -41.18 11.73 1.51
C GLU A 127 -41.90 10.98 0.40
N LYS A 128 -43.23 10.81 0.49
CA LYS A 128 -44.06 10.19 -0.54
C LYS A 128 -43.96 10.89 -1.91
N THR A 129 -43.96 12.20 -1.89
CA THR A 129 -43.80 12.98 -3.15
C THR A 129 -42.40 12.80 -3.71
N MET A 130 -41.38 12.76 -2.87
CA MET A 130 -40.01 12.47 -3.26
C MET A 130 -39.90 11.08 -3.89
N ASP A 131 -40.47 10.05 -3.27
CA ASP A 131 -40.47 8.67 -3.79
C ASP A 131 -41.12 8.61 -5.19
N THR A 132 -42.24 9.32 -5.35
CA THR A 132 -42.90 9.42 -6.65
C THR A 132 -41.98 10.07 -7.69
N ILE A 133 -41.31 11.17 -7.38
CA ILE A 133 -40.40 11.90 -8.28
C ILE A 133 -39.21 11.07 -8.67
N VAL A 134 -38.51 10.45 -7.72
CA VAL A 134 -37.33 9.64 -8.05
C VAL A 134 -37.68 8.43 -8.89
N SER A 135 -38.90 7.89 -8.79
CA SER A 135 -39.36 6.76 -9.61
C SER A 135 -39.34 7.05 -11.13
N TYR A 136 -39.39 8.32 -11.51
CA TYR A 136 -39.35 8.68 -12.94
C TYR A 136 -38.00 8.34 -13.58
N GLY A 137 -36.90 8.28 -12.82
CA GLY A 137 -35.59 7.95 -13.33
C GLY A 137 -35.57 6.59 -14.05
N GLU A 138 -36.04 5.54 -13.37
CA GLU A 138 -36.07 4.18 -13.88
C GLU A 138 -37.21 3.98 -14.90
N ARG A 139 -38.34 4.66 -14.70
CA ARG A 139 -39.46 4.64 -15.67
C ARG A 139 -39.03 5.22 -17.01
N LEU A 140 -38.24 6.30 -17.02
CA LEU A 140 -37.72 6.93 -18.22
C LEU A 140 -36.66 6.07 -18.92
N SER A 141 -35.70 5.56 -18.21
CA SER A 141 -34.64 4.71 -18.78
C SER A 141 -35.20 3.42 -19.37
N SER A 142 -36.16 2.78 -18.66
CA SER A 142 -36.81 1.55 -19.16
C SER A 142 -37.59 1.76 -20.44
N GLN A 143 -38.21 2.94 -20.66
CA GLN A 143 -38.86 3.25 -21.95
C GLN A 143 -37.87 3.32 -23.12
N ILE A 144 -36.67 3.87 -22.86
CA ILE A 144 -35.60 3.93 -23.88
C ILE A 144 -35.13 2.51 -24.23
N VAL A 145 -34.81 1.71 -23.18
CA VAL A 145 -34.31 0.34 -23.38
C VAL A 145 -35.34 -0.56 -24.01
N ALA A 146 -36.65 -0.39 -23.73
CA ALA A 146 -37.74 -1.11 -24.36
C ALA A 146 -37.91 -0.85 -25.88
N GLN A 147 -37.45 0.31 -26.36
CA GLN A 147 -37.44 0.61 -27.79
C GLN A 147 -36.10 0.29 -28.49
N LEU A 148 -35.06 0.03 -27.68
CA LEU A 148 -33.72 -0.28 -28.18
C LEU A 148 -33.54 -1.78 -28.49
N ILE A 149 -34.07 -2.66 -27.64
CA ILE A 149 -33.91 -4.11 -27.75
C ILE A 149 -35.10 -4.71 -28.51
N ASP A 150 -34.80 -5.65 -29.42
CA ASP A 150 -35.83 -6.35 -30.17
C ASP A 150 -36.56 -7.39 -29.32
N ASP A 151 -37.88 -7.47 -29.48
CA ASP A 151 -38.76 -8.46 -28.86
C ASP A 151 -38.68 -8.49 -27.30
N ILE A 152 -38.42 -7.35 -26.69
CA ILE A 152 -38.43 -7.22 -25.23
C ILE A 152 -39.76 -6.64 -24.73
N LYS A 153 -40.35 -7.26 -23.72
CA LYS A 153 -41.60 -6.79 -23.10
C LYS A 153 -41.28 -6.04 -21.79
N LEU A 154 -41.74 -4.79 -21.72
CA LEU A 154 -41.60 -3.96 -20.50
C LEU A 154 -42.73 -4.29 -19.52
N TYR A 155 -42.36 -4.52 -18.28
CA TYR A 155 -43.23 -4.71 -17.12
C TYR A 155 -42.99 -3.58 -16.12
N ASP A 156 -44.01 -3.13 -15.41
CA ASP A 156 -43.88 -2.09 -14.39
C ASP A 156 -43.61 -2.75 -13.02
N SER A 157 -42.45 -2.46 -12.41
CA SER A 157 -42.10 -3.08 -11.13
C SER A 157 -43.04 -2.76 -9.98
N ARG A 158 -43.76 -1.63 -10.05
CA ARG A 158 -44.78 -1.26 -9.06
C ARG A 158 -45.96 -2.24 -9.01
N ASP A 159 -46.20 -2.99 -10.10
CA ASP A 159 -47.26 -3.97 -10.14
C ASP A 159 -46.96 -5.21 -9.31
N PHE A 160 -45.68 -5.59 -9.16
CA PHE A 160 -45.26 -6.85 -8.55
C PHE A 160 -44.25 -6.72 -7.40
N ILE A 161 -43.60 -5.56 -7.19
CA ILE A 161 -42.77 -5.31 -6.00
C ILE A 161 -43.60 -4.51 -4.99
N LYS A 162 -43.88 -5.12 -3.84
CA LYS A 162 -44.75 -4.56 -2.82
C LYS A 162 -44.01 -4.31 -1.50
N THR A 163 -44.24 -3.14 -0.92
CA THR A 163 -43.72 -2.77 0.39
C THR A 163 -44.81 -2.89 1.45
N GLU A 164 -44.43 -3.20 2.67
CA GLU A 164 -45.34 -3.21 3.84
C GLU A 164 -45.82 -1.79 4.15
N HIS A 165 -47.09 -1.68 4.55
CA HIS A 165 -47.68 -0.40 4.89
C HIS A 165 -47.08 0.15 6.21
N ASN A 166 -46.85 1.48 6.27
CA ASN A 166 -46.36 2.20 7.47
C ASN A 166 -45.03 1.74 8.06
N THR A 167 -44.13 1.16 7.29
CA THR A 167 -42.75 0.91 7.73
C THR A 167 -41.84 2.07 7.32
N HIS A 168 -41.10 2.66 8.27
CA HIS A 168 -40.16 3.76 8.00
C HIS A 168 -39.05 3.42 7.00
N ASN A 169 -38.83 2.14 6.71
CA ASN A 169 -37.75 1.65 5.83
C ASN A 169 -38.25 0.97 4.55
N HIS A 170 -39.54 1.15 4.18
CA HIS A 170 -40.12 0.50 2.99
C HIS A 170 -39.77 -1.01 2.93
N ALA A 171 -39.97 -1.73 4.06
CA ALA A 171 -39.75 -3.17 4.12
C ALA A 171 -40.57 -3.88 3.06
N ILE A 172 -40.00 -4.92 2.42
CA ILE A 172 -40.67 -5.70 1.38
C ILE A 172 -41.65 -6.69 1.98
N ASP A 173 -42.90 -6.68 1.49
CA ASP A 173 -43.81 -7.83 1.65
C ASP A 173 -43.33 -8.95 0.73
N SER A 174 -42.49 -9.83 1.29
CA SER A 174 -41.80 -10.85 0.52
C SER A 174 -42.75 -11.90 -0.08
N ASP A 175 -43.77 -12.32 0.70
CA ASP A 175 -44.71 -13.35 0.26
C ASP A 175 -45.58 -12.87 -0.90
N LEU A 176 -46.09 -11.65 -0.80
CA LEU A 176 -46.88 -11.04 -1.83
C LEU A 176 -46.03 -10.75 -3.07
N THR A 177 -44.86 -10.19 -2.89
CA THR A 177 -43.93 -9.85 -3.97
C THR A 177 -43.53 -11.10 -4.75
N TYR A 178 -43.10 -12.16 -4.10
CA TYR A 178 -42.68 -13.40 -4.78
C TYR A 178 -43.83 -14.06 -5.56
N ARG A 179 -45.04 -14.03 -5.03
CA ARG A 179 -46.21 -14.51 -5.73
C ARG A 179 -46.50 -13.68 -6.99
N LEU A 180 -46.53 -12.35 -6.88
CA LEU A 180 -46.81 -11.46 -7.97
C LEU A 180 -45.71 -11.52 -9.07
N ILE A 181 -44.47 -11.70 -8.69
CA ILE A 181 -43.36 -11.89 -9.67
C ILE A 181 -43.61 -13.18 -10.47
N ARG A 182 -43.90 -14.32 -9.79
CA ARG A 182 -44.19 -15.58 -10.50
C ARG A 182 -45.40 -15.46 -11.44
N ASP A 183 -46.43 -14.81 -11.00
CA ASP A 183 -47.63 -14.59 -11.82
C ASP A 183 -47.33 -13.69 -13.03
N THR A 184 -46.61 -12.62 -12.83
CA THR A 184 -46.25 -11.64 -13.87
C THR A 184 -45.36 -12.21 -14.98
N PHE A 185 -44.42 -13.06 -14.61
CA PHE A 185 -43.46 -13.66 -15.54
C PHE A 185 -43.76 -15.08 -15.97
N SER A 186 -44.95 -15.62 -15.62
CA SER A 186 -45.38 -16.99 -15.97
C SER A 186 -45.44 -17.24 -17.47
N ASP A 187 -45.90 -16.25 -18.25
CA ASP A 187 -46.04 -16.29 -19.70
C ASP A 187 -45.16 -15.22 -20.39
N MET A 188 -43.95 -15.04 -19.88
CA MET A 188 -42.99 -14.08 -20.36
C MET A 188 -42.47 -14.50 -21.76
N PRO A 189 -42.32 -13.57 -22.74
CA PRO A 189 -41.53 -13.82 -23.95
C PRO A 189 -40.03 -14.00 -23.53
N HIS A 190 -39.23 -14.50 -24.49
CA HIS A 190 -37.79 -14.75 -24.27
C HIS A 190 -37.04 -13.60 -23.55
N LYS A 191 -37.51 -12.35 -23.67
CA LYS A 191 -36.88 -11.17 -23.02
C LYS A 191 -37.93 -10.34 -22.26
N GLY A 192 -37.73 -10.19 -20.97
CA GLY A 192 -38.46 -9.28 -20.08
C GLY A 192 -37.62 -8.08 -19.70
N LEU A 193 -38.22 -6.93 -19.45
CA LEU A 193 -37.57 -5.71 -18.95
C LEU A 193 -38.34 -5.16 -17.76
N ALA A 194 -37.71 -4.80 -16.71
CA ALA A 194 -38.29 -4.16 -15.55
C ALA A 194 -37.45 -2.95 -15.07
N PRO A 195 -38.07 -1.81 -14.72
CA PRO A 195 -37.38 -0.73 -14.04
C PRO A 195 -37.01 -1.20 -12.62
N GLY A 196 -35.72 -1.03 -12.23
CA GLY A 196 -35.29 -1.32 -10.88
C GLY A 196 -35.74 -0.27 -9.86
N PHE A 197 -35.42 -0.45 -8.57
CA PHE A 197 -35.57 0.55 -7.51
C PHE A 197 -37.01 0.87 -7.10
N ILE A 198 -37.96 0.89 -8.03
CA ILE A 198 -39.33 1.33 -7.80
C ILE A 198 -40.25 0.20 -7.32
N SER A 199 -41.18 0.54 -6.44
CA SER A 199 -42.16 -0.37 -5.82
C SER A 199 -43.46 0.35 -5.52
N SER A 200 -44.43 -0.33 -4.92
CA SER A 200 -45.64 0.30 -4.39
C SER A 200 -46.06 -0.29 -3.04
N ASP A 201 -46.70 0.50 -2.22
CA ASP A 201 -47.31 0.07 -0.97
C ASP A 201 -48.38 -1.01 -1.23
N ALA A 202 -48.35 -2.08 -0.47
CA ALA A 202 -49.23 -3.25 -0.65
C ALA A 202 -50.73 -2.93 -0.44
N LEU A 203 -51.05 -1.98 0.43
CA LEU A 203 -52.43 -1.61 0.77
C LEU A 203 -52.96 -0.42 -0.03
N THR A 204 -52.17 0.65 -0.16
CA THR A 204 -52.61 1.91 -0.79
C THR A 204 -52.29 1.97 -2.27
N GLY A 205 -51.36 1.17 -2.76
CA GLY A 205 -50.87 1.23 -4.12
C GLY A 205 -49.98 2.46 -4.43
N GLU A 206 -49.65 3.24 -3.41
CA GLU A 206 -48.81 4.42 -3.55
C GLU A 206 -47.41 4.06 -3.95
N VAL A 207 -46.73 4.93 -4.71
CA VAL A 207 -45.38 4.69 -5.17
C VAL A 207 -44.42 4.76 -3.95
N THR A 208 -43.63 3.73 -3.82
CA THR A 208 -42.51 3.63 -2.87
C THR A 208 -41.22 3.29 -3.61
N ASN A 209 -40.07 3.31 -2.92
CA ASN A 209 -38.82 2.89 -3.50
C ASN A 209 -38.05 1.99 -2.52
N LEU A 210 -37.05 1.26 -3.05
CA LEU A 210 -36.26 0.31 -2.28
C LEU A 210 -35.01 0.90 -1.66
N GLY A 211 -34.85 2.21 -1.68
CA GLY A 211 -33.70 2.90 -1.13
C GLY A 211 -32.39 2.60 -1.87
N ARG A 212 -31.27 2.76 -1.16
CA ARG A 212 -29.94 2.58 -1.77
C ARG A 212 -29.75 1.16 -2.29
N GLY A 213 -29.24 1.03 -3.52
CA GLY A 213 -29.07 -0.28 -4.17
C GLY A 213 -30.39 -0.93 -4.64
N GLY A 214 -31.49 -0.17 -4.66
CA GLY A 214 -32.82 -0.71 -4.96
C GLY A 214 -32.94 -1.43 -6.29
N SER A 215 -32.18 -1.05 -7.31
CA SER A 215 -32.17 -1.77 -8.60
C SER A 215 -31.51 -3.16 -8.48
N ASP A 216 -30.43 -3.29 -7.66
CA ASP A 216 -29.83 -4.59 -7.36
C ASP A 216 -30.82 -5.45 -6.56
N TYR A 217 -31.54 -4.81 -5.64
CA TYR A 217 -32.53 -5.50 -4.81
C TYR A 217 -33.71 -5.98 -5.65
N THR A 218 -34.25 -5.15 -6.57
CA THR A 218 -35.28 -5.57 -7.52
C THR A 218 -34.84 -6.81 -8.31
N ALA A 219 -33.61 -6.79 -8.85
CA ALA A 219 -33.06 -7.91 -9.61
C ALA A 219 -32.89 -9.18 -8.74
N SER A 220 -32.45 -9.01 -7.51
CA SER A 220 -32.31 -10.11 -6.53
C SER A 220 -33.66 -10.74 -6.15
N LEU A 221 -34.70 -9.91 -5.92
CA LEU A 221 -36.06 -10.38 -5.65
C LEU A 221 -36.62 -11.18 -6.82
N ILE A 222 -36.46 -10.66 -8.06
CA ILE A 222 -36.91 -11.36 -9.26
C ILE A 222 -36.17 -12.69 -9.42
N ALA A 223 -34.85 -12.68 -9.27
CA ALA A 223 -34.04 -13.89 -9.38
C ALA A 223 -34.43 -14.95 -8.33
N ALA A 224 -34.62 -14.52 -7.08
CA ALA A 224 -35.02 -15.42 -6.00
C ALA A 224 -36.44 -15.97 -6.18
N ALA A 225 -37.41 -15.17 -6.64
CA ALA A 225 -38.77 -15.57 -6.84
C ALA A 225 -38.95 -16.59 -7.98
N LEU A 226 -38.10 -16.50 -9.01
CA LEU A 226 -38.15 -17.35 -10.20
C LEU A 226 -37.13 -18.49 -10.17
N ASP A 227 -36.41 -18.68 -9.06
CA ASP A 227 -35.31 -19.63 -8.94
C ASP A 227 -34.34 -19.56 -10.14
N ALA A 228 -33.88 -18.32 -10.47
CA ALA A 228 -33.03 -18.03 -11.62
C ALA A 228 -31.71 -18.81 -11.55
N SER A 229 -31.13 -19.14 -12.72
CA SER A 229 -29.86 -19.84 -12.80
C SER A 229 -28.66 -18.98 -12.38
N VAL A 230 -28.74 -17.67 -12.59
CA VAL A 230 -27.73 -16.69 -12.22
C VAL A 230 -28.31 -15.28 -12.15
N LEU A 231 -27.77 -14.45 -11.26
CA LEU A 231 -27.97 -13.00 -11.26
C LEU A 231 -26.69 -12.32 -11.75
N GLU A 232 -26.74 -11.72 -12.95
CA GLU A 232 -25.62 -10.94 -13.48
C GLU A 232 -25.81 -9.47 -13.13
N ILE A 233 -24.80 -8.87 -12.46
CA ILE A 233 -24.76 -7.44 -12.17
C ILE A 233 -23.71 -6.79 -13.06
N TRP A 234 -24.18 -6.02 -14.04
CA TRP A 234 -23.37 -5.29 -15.00
C TRP A 234 -23.09 -3.86 -14.50
N THR A 235 -21.81 -3.54 -14.36
CA THR A 235 -21.30 -2.28 -13.79
C THR A 235 -20.13 -1.75 -14.63
N ASP A 236 -19.34 -0.82 -14.11
CA ASP A 236 -18.18 -0.19 -14.76
C ASP A 236 -16.82 -0.74 -14.30
N VAL A 237 -16.81 -1.83 -13.55
CA VAL A 237 -15.60 -2.52 -13.09
C VAL A 237 -15.60 -3.98 -13.51
N ASP A 238 -14.41 -4.57 -13.71
CA ASP A 238 -14.23 -5.97 -14.12
C ASP A 238 -14.62 -7.01 -13.04
N GLY A 239 -15.12 -6.59 -11.91
CA GLY A 239 -15.48 -7.43 -10.76
C GLY A 239 -15.01 -6.83 -9.45
N PHE A 240 -15.03 -7.64 -8.39
CA PHE A 240 -14.37 -7.28 -7.14
C PHE A 240 -12.85 -7.33 -7.32
N MET A 241 -12.16 -6.31 -6.81
CA MET A 241 -10.72 -6.20 -6.87
C MET A 241 -10.10 -6.54 -5.51
N THR A 242 -8.88 -7.07 -5.51
CA THR A 242 -8.13 -7.36 -4.27
C THR A 242 -7.90 -6.13 -3.39
N ALA A 243 -7.94 -4.93 -3.98
CA ALA A 243 -7.94 -3.63 -3.33
C ALA A 243 -8.48 -2.57 -4.30
N ASP A 244 -8.64 -1.32 -3.85
CA ASP A 244 -9.04 -0.20 -4.73
C ASP A 244 -7.93 0.08 -5.78
N PRO A 245 -8.18 -0.13 -7.07
CA PRO A 245 -7.17 0.05 -8.13
C PRO A 245 -6.70 1.50 -8.29
N ARG A 246 -7.47 2.48 -7.80
CA ARG A 246 -7.08 3.90 -7.78
C ARG A 246 -5.98 4.18 -6.77
N VAL A 247 -5.84 3.32 -5.75
CA VAL A 247 -4.81 3.42 -4.70
C VAL A 247 -3.68 2.44 -4.96
N ILE A 248 -4.00 1.23 -5.43
CA ILE A 248 -3.05 0.13 -5.65
C ILE A 248 -3.13 -0.29 -7.13
N SER A 249 -2.18 0.15 -7.93
CA SER A 249 -2.13 -0.14 -9.37
C SER A 249 -1.93 -1.63 -9.71
N THR A 250 -1.46 -2.42 -8.75
CA THR A 250 -1.25 -3.87 -8.87
C THR A 250 -2.45 -4.70 -8.40
N ALA A 251 -3.56 -4.05 -8.01
CA ALA A 251 -4.78 -4.76 -7.68
C ALA A 251 -5.33 -5.49 -8.91
N TYR A 252 -5.82 -6.69 -8.70
CA TYR A 252 -6.40 -7.54 -9.75
C TYR A 252 -7.78 -8.05 -9.36
N THR A 253 -8.54 -8.50 -10.35
CA THR A 253 -9.90 -9.01 -10.16
C THR A 253 -9.87 -10.33 -9.39
N ILE A 254 -10.77 -10.45 -8.42
CA ILE A 254 -10.99 -11.68 -7.66
C ILE A 254 -11.95 -12.55 -8.46
N ASP A 255 -11.54 -13.78 -8.81
CA ASP A 255 -12.37 -14.68 -9.62
C ASP A 255 -13.61 -15.15 -8.87
N GLU A 256 -13.47 -15.50 -7.58
CA GLU A 256 -14.52 -16.13 -6.78
C GLU A 256 -14.53 -15.59 -5.35
N LEU A 257 -15.72 -15.26 -4.85
CA LEU A 257 -15.99 -14.85 -3.48
C LEU A 257 -17.15 -15.66 -2.88
N SER A 258 -17.14 -15.83 -1.57
CA SER A 258 -18.37 -16.23 -0.88
C SER A 258 -19.31 -15.02 -0.72
N TYR A 259 -20.60 -15.27 -0.45
CA TYR A 259 -21.54 -14.18 -0.14
C TYR A 259 -21.07 -13.37 1.08
N VAL A 260 -20.51 -14.05 2.10
CA VAL A 260 -20.01 -13.40 3.31
C VAL A 260 -18.83 -12.50 2.99
N GLU A 261 -17.86 -12.98 2.20
CA GLU A 261 -16.70 -12.18 1.77
C GLU A 261 -17.12 -10.95 0.95
N ALA A 262 -18.06 -11.12 0.02
CA ALA A 262 -18.57 -10.01 -0.79
C ALA A 262 -19.29 -8.96 0.09
N MET A 263 -20.11 -9.39 1.06
CA MET A 263 -20.76 -8.49 2.01
C MET A 263 -19.74 -7.72 2.86
N GLU A 264 -18.72 -8.41 3.39
CA GLU A 264 -17.70 -7.78 4.22
C GLU A 264 -16.89 -6.73 3.43
N LEU A 265 -16.47 -7.07 2.20
CA LEU A 265 -15.76 -6.11 1.33
C LEU A 265 -16.61 -4.86 1.07
N CYS A 266 -17.91 -5.03 0.82
CA CYS A 266 -18.80 -3.89 0.57
C CYS A 266 -19.07 -3.06 1.83
N ASN A 267 -19.21 -3.68 2.99
CA ASN A 267 -19.41 -2.98 4.26
C ASN A 267 -18.24 -2.05 4.60
N PHE A 268 -17.01 -2.47 4.24
CA PHE A 268 -15.80 -1.69 4.46
C PHE A 268 -15.40 -0.78 3.29
N GLY A 269 -16.27 -0.61 2.25
CA GLY A 269 -16.09 0.46 1.26
C GLY A 269 -15.97 0.04 -0.20
N ALA A 270 -15.96 -1.24 -0.53
CA ALA A 270 -16.05 -1.69 -1.92
C ALA A 270 -17.43 -1.34 -2.49
N LYS A 271 -17.48 -0.43 -3.46
CA LYS A 271 -18.74 0.08 -4.03
C LYS A 271 -19.19 -0.75 -5.24
N VAL A 272 -19.22 -2.07 -5.11
CA VAL A 272 -19.58 -2.97 -6.21
C VAL A 272 -21.06 -3.37 -6.11
N VAL A 273 -21.49 -3.82 -4.93
CA VAL A 273 -22.87 -4.23 -4.64
C VAL A 273 -23.29 -3.64 -3.29
N TYR A 274 -24.57 -3.39 -3.09
CA TYR A 274 -25.09 -3.00 -1.78
C TYR A 274 -25.48 -4.26 -0.98
N PRO A 275 -24.84 -4.54 0.17
CA PRO A 275 -24.96 -5.83 0.87
C PRO A 275 -26.38 -6.31 1.15
N PRO A 276 -27.34 -5.49 1.62
CA PRO A 276 -28.70 -5.97 1.86
C PRO A 276 -29.40 -6.51 0.63
N THR A 277 -28.96 -6.13 -0.58
CA THR A 277 -29.66 -6.45 -1.82
C THR A 277 -29.39 -7.87 -2.32
N ILE A 278 -28.30 -8.51 -1.87
CA ILE A 278 -27.96 -9.87 -2.31
C ILE A 278 -28.56 -10.96 -1.41
N TYR A 279 -29.22 -10.59 -0.30
CA TYR A 279 -29.81 -11.54 0.65
C TYR A 279 -30.83 -12.51 0.02
N PRO A 280 -31.78 -12.06 -0.84
CA PRO A 280 -32.73 -12.98 -1.46
C PRO A 280 -32.10 -14.10 -2.28
N VAL A 281 -31.08 -13.78 -3.10
CA VAL A 281 -30.40 -14.80 -3.92
C VAL A 281 -29.47 -15.67 -3.08
N CYS A 282 -28.90 -15.12 -2.03
CA CYS A 282 -28.08 -15.86 -1.06
C CYS A 282 -28.90 -16.99 -0.40
N GLN A 283 -30.12 -16.70 0.05
CA GLN A 283 -31.03 -17.71 0.63
C GLN A 283 -31.39 -18.83 -0.35
N LYS A 284 -31.37 -18.56 -1.64
CA LYS A 284 -31.71 -19.52 -2.69
C LYS A 284 -30.47 -20.18 -3.31
N ASN A 285 -29.27 -19.85 -2.85
CA ASN A 285 -28.00 -20.31 -3.40
C ASN A 285 -27.85 -19.99 -4.91
N ILE A 286 -28.41 -18.86 -5.38
CA ILE A 286 -28.32 -18.44 -6.75
C ILE A 286 -27.01 -17.67 -6.95
N PRO A 287 -26.08 -18.11 -7.81
CA PRO A 287 -24.81 -17.43 -8.01
C PRO A 287 -25.00 -16.00 -8.55
N ILE A 288 -24.15 -15.09 -8.09
CA ILE A 288 -24.11 -13.71 -8.62
C ILE A 288 -22.83 -13.57 -9.43
N LEU A 289 -22.93 -13.01 -10.63
CA LEU A 289 -21.80 -12.71 -11.49
C LEU A 289 -21.66 -11.20 -11.68
N ILE A 290 -20.57 -10.63 -11.21
CA ILE A 290 -20.26 -9.21 -11.41
C ILE A 290 -19.49 -9.06 -12.70
N LYS A 291 -19.96 -8.23 -13.63
CA LYS A 291 -19.40 -8.06 -14.97
C LYS A 291 -19.27 -6.58 -15.36
N ASN A 292 -18.35 -6.32 -16.26
CA ASN A 292 -18.12 -4.97 -16.78
C ASN A 292 -18.85 -4.73 -18.12
N THR A 293 -19.74 -3.75 -18.13
CA THR A 293 -20.46 -3.34 -19.34
C THR A 293 -19.52 -2.83 -20.44
N PHE A 294 -18.37 -2.24 -20.09
CA PHE A 294 -17.38 -1.73 -21.03
C PHE A 294 -16.33 -2.78 -21.46
N ASN A 295 -16.27 -3.91 -20.74
CA ASN A 295 -15.40 -5.04 -21.04
C ASN A 295 -16.16 -6.37 -20.87
N PRO A 296 -17.15 -6.67 -21.75
CA PRO A 296 -18.04 -7.83 -21.60
C PRO A 296 -17.33 -9.17 -21.63
N THR A 297 -16.12 -9.21 -22.22
CA THR A 297 -15.30 -10.43 -22.34
C THR A 297 -14.52 -10.76 -21.06
N ALA A 298 -14.40 -9.81 -20.11
CA ALA A 298 -13.78 -10.08 -18.83
C ALA A 298 -14.57 -11.17 -18.08
N ARG A 299 -13.83 -12.07 -17.40
CA ARG A 299 -14.42 -13.18 -16.63
C ARG A 299 -15.38 -12.66 -15.57
N GLY A 300 -15.02 -11.56 -14.89
CA GLY A 300 -15.79 -11.02 -13.77
C GLY A 300 -15.49 -11.72 -12.45
N THR A 301 -16.31 -11.43 -11.43
CA THR A 301 -16.26 -12.11 -10.12
C THR A 301 -17.52 -12.92 -9.91
N GLU A 302 -17.39 -14.20 -9.62
CA GLU A 302 -18.49 -15.07 -9.26
C GLU A 302 -18.64 -15.09 -7.72
N ILE A 303 -19.86 -14.87 -7.23
CA ILE A 303 -20.20 -14.91 -5.79
C ILE A 303 -21.10 -16.12 -5.56
N VAL A 304 -20.64 -17.04 -4.71
CA VAL A 304 -21.28 -18.34 -4.43
C VAL A 304 -21.39 -18.61 -2.93
N ASN A 305 -22.13 -19.63 -2.55
CA ASN A 305 -22.26 -20.03 -1.14
C ASN A 305 -20.99 -20.73 -0.62
N GLU A 306 -20.44 -21.64 -1.39
CA GLU A 306 -19.28 -22.46 -1.01
C GLU A 306 -18.15 -22.29 -2.01
N LEU A 307 -16.96 -21.99 -1.48
CA LEU A 307 -15.76 -21.83 -2.30
C LEU A 307 -15.01 -23.15 -2.45
N PRO A 308 -14.30 -23.36 -3.58
CA PRO A 308 -13.43 -24.52 -3.77
C PRO A 308 -12.37 -24.65 -2.67
N ALA A 309 -11.99 -25.88 -2.34
CA ALA A 309 -10.93 -26.14 -1.38
C ALA A 309 -9.58 -25.57 -1.89
N GLY A 310 -8.79 -24.97 -0.99
CA GLY A 310 -7.46 -24.42 -1.34
C GLY A 310 -7.47 -22.96 -1.79
N THR A 311 -8.59 -22.25 -1.67
CA THR A 311 -8.64 -20.81 -1.96
C THR A 311 -7.79 -20.01 -0.96
N LYS A 312 -7.28 -18.84 -1.38
CA LYS A 312 -6.46 -17.96 -0.55
C LYS A 312 -7.16 -17.60 0.76
N ALA A 313 -6.39 -17.48 1.85
CA ALA A 313 -6.91 -17.12 3.17
C ALA A 313 -7.52 -15.71 3.21
N ILE A 314 -6.94 -14.79 2.45
CA ILE A 314 -7.43 -13.41 2.29
C ILE A 314 -7.79 -13.21 0.83
N LYS A 315 -8.99 -12.67 0.60
CA LYS A 315 -9.56 -12.38 -0.73
C LYS A 315 -9.37 -10.93 -1.15
N GLY A 316 -9.54 -10.00 -0.22
CA GLY A 316 -9.46 -8.58 -0.53
C GLY A 316 -9.17 -7.71 0.67
N ILE A 317 -8.81 -6.46 0.36
CA ILE A 317 -8.64 -5.37 1.32
C ILE A 317 -9.62 -4.28 0.94
N SER A 318 -10.37 -3.80 1.94
CA SER A 318 -11.28 -2.67 1.77
C SER A 318 -10.98 -1.59 2.78
N SER A 319 -11.44 -0.35 2.53
CA SER A 319 -11.17 0.77 3.44
C SER A 319 -12.23 1.85 3.41
N ILE A 320 -12.46 2.46 4.56
CA ILE A 320 -13.29 3.66 4.76
C ILE A 320 -12.35 4.80 5.11
N GLY A 321 -12.12 5.74 4.20
CA GLY A 321 -11.20 6.85 4.36
C GLY A 321 -11.75 8.05 5.16
N ASN A 322 -12.98 7.98 5.63
CA ASN A 322 -13.68 9.05 6.34
C ASN A 322 -14.24 8.53 7.67
N THR A 323 -13.32 8.20 8.60
CA THR A 323 -13.60 7.57 9.89
C THR A 323 -13.31 8.54 11.02
N ALA A 324 -14.22 8.63 11.98
CA ALA A 324 -13.98 9.17 13.30
C ALA A 324 -14.16 8.09 14.36
N LEU A 325 -13.32 8.09 15.38
CA LEU A 325 -13.37 7.13 16.47
C LEU A 325 -13.85 7.85 17.74
N ILE A 326 -15.06 7.55 18.18
CA ILE A 326 -15.62 8.07 19.42
C ILE A 326 -15.25 7.10 20.53
N THR A 327 -14.61 7.61 21.58
CA THR A 327 -14.19 6.76 22.70
C THR A 327 -14.86 7.23 23.99
N MET A 328 -15.60 6.32 24.59
CA MET A 328 -16.13 6.47 25.95
C MET A 328 -15.24 5.73 26.94
N ARG A 329 -14.82 6.40 27.99
CA ARG A 329 -13.93 5.87 29.04
C ARG A 329 -14.45 6.20 30.42
N GLY A 330 -14.29 5.28 31.36
CA GLY A 330 -14.60 5.55 32.77
C GLY A 330 -14.65 4.29 33.62
N LEU A 331 -14.17 4.40 34.84
CA LEU A 331 -14.24 3.27 35.81
C LEU A 331 -15.68 2.95 36.21
N GLY A 332 -16.59 3.89 36.07
CA GLY A 332 -18.02 3.70 36.33
C GLY A 332 -18.75 2.85 35.27
N MET A 333 -18.05 2.41 34.22
CA MET A 333 -18.60 1.50 33.21
C MET A 333 -18.39 0.02 33.60
N VAL A 334 -17.39 -0.27 34.42
CA VAL A 334 -16.95 -1.63 34.74
C VAL A 334 -18.04 -2.37 35.54
N GLY A 335 -18.51 -3.49 35.03
CA GLY A 335 -19.55 -4.30 35.65
C GLY A 335 -20.97 -3.70 35.64
N VAL A 336 -21.18 -2.58 34.93
CA VAL A 336 -22.49 -1.94 34.80
C VAL A 336 -23.27 -2.47 33.62
N ILE A 337 -24.36 -3.19 33.87
CA ILE A 337 -25.23 -3.78 32.84
C ILE A 337 -25.94 -2.63 32.08
N GLY A 338 -25.96 -2.74 30.75
CA GLY A 338 -26.77 -1.89 29.88
C GLY A 338 -26.07 -0.63 29.33
N VAL A 339 -24.77 -0.42 29.63
CA VAL A 339 -24.02 0.72 29.07
C VAL A 339 -24.03 0.68 27.53
N ASN A 340 -23.68 -0.46 26.94
CA ASN A 340 -23.70 -0.62 25.47
C ASN A 340 -25.10 -0.43 24.88
N TYR A 341 -26.15 -0.90 25.55
CA TYR A 341 -27.52 -0.68 25.10
C TYR A 341 -27.82 0.84 25.00
N ARG A 342 -27.47 1.61 26.01
CA ARG A 342 -27.70 3.08 26.02
C ARG A 342 -26.92 3.76 24.89
N ILE A 343 -25.66 3.36 24.65
CA ILE A 343 -24.84 3.90 23.54
C ILE A 343 -25.56 3.65 22.22
N PHE A 344 -25.83 2.39 21.89
CA PHE A 344 -26.37 2.03 20.58
C PHE A 344 -27.82 2.52 20.38
N LYS A 345 -28.62 2.53 21.44
CA LYS A 345 -29.98 3.10 21.41
C LYS A 345 -29.93 4.58 21.04
N THR A 346 -29.13 5.38 21.76
CA THR A 346 -29.00 6.81 21.51
C THR A 346 -28.59 7.12 20.07
N LEU A 347 -27.63 6.39 19.54
CA LEU A 347 -27.17 6.58 18.17
C LEU A 347 -28.20 6.13 17.13
N ALA A 348 -28.86 4.98 17.36
CA ALA A 348 -29.86 4.45 16.44
C ALA A 348 -31.10 5.34 16.33
N GLU A 349 -31.61 5.84 17.45
CA GLU A 349 -32.77 6.76 17.50
C GLU A 349 -32.50 8.09 16.76
N ASN A 350 -31.22 8.46 16.58
CA ASN A 350 -30.81 9.65 15.85
C ASN A 350 -30.23 9.35 14.46
N GLY A 351 -30.39 8.13 13.94
CA GLY A 351 -29.99 7.74 12.58
C GLY A 351 -28.49 7.65 12.35
N ILE A 352 -27.69 7.57 13.42
CA ILE A 352 -26.22 7.49 13.32
C ILE A 352 -25.78 6.05 13.18
N SER A 353 -25.11 5.74 12.09
CA SER A 353 -24.62 4.41 11.77
C SER A 353 -23.24 4.14 12.37
N VAL A 354 -23.12 3.03 13.11
CA VAL A 354 -21.86 2.53 13.67
C VAL A 354 -21.36 1.35 12.81
N PHE A 355 -20.14 1.45 12.28
CA PHE A 355 -19.58 0.38 11.44
C PHE A 355 -18.40 -0.36 12.09
N MET A 356 -17.92 0.08 13.24
CA MET A 356 -16.87 -0.61 14.01
C MET A 356 -17.11 -0.43 15.50
N VAL A 357 -16.90 -1.50 16.26
CA VAL A 357 -16.93 -1.47 17.72
C VAL A 357 -15.69 -2.16 18.26
N SER A 358 -14.96 -1.49 19.13
CA SER A 358 -13.82 -2.06 19.84
C SER A 358 -13.97 -1.81 21.33
N GLN A 359 -14.05 -2.87 22.11
CA GLN A 359 -14.19 -2.80 23.57
C GLN A 359 -13.08 -3.58 24.23
N ALA A 360 -12.39 -2.97 25.18
CA ALA A 360 -11.41 -3.67 26.01
C ALA A 360 -12.11 -4.63 26.98
N SER A 361 -11.48 -5.75 27.27
CA SER A 361 -12.01 -6.77 28.21
C SER A 361 -12.24 -6.24 29.62
N SER A 362 -11.59 -5.16 29.98
CA SER A 362 -11.77 -4.46 31.27
C SER A 362 -13.07 -3.64 31.36
N GLU A 363 -13.83 -3.54 30.26
CA GLU A 363 -15.08 -2.75 30.15
C GLU A 363 -14.95 -1.25 30.49
N ASN A 364 -13.75 -0.77 30.77
CA ASN A 364 -13.49 0.62 31.13
C ASN A 364 -13.39 1.58 29.94
N SER A 365 -13.43 1.04 28.73
CA SER A 365 -13.32 1.79 27.49
C SER A 365 -14.06 1.09 26.35
N THR A 366 -14.92 1.82 25.66
CA THR A 366 -15.59 1.39 24.43
C THR A 366 -15.33 2.46 23.35
N SER A 367 -14.81 2.01 22.21
CA SER A 367 -14.56 2.85 21.04
C SER A 367 -15.49 2.43 19.90
N ILE A 368 -16.13 3.40 19.26
CA ILE A 368 -17.04 3.19 18.14
C ILE A 368 -16.60 4.00 16.92
N GLY A 369 -16.60 3.35 15.76
CA GLY A 369 -16.29 3.99 14.49
C GLY A 369 -17.55 4.52 13.81
N VAL A 370 -17.55 5.80 13.52
CA VAL A 370 -18.61 6.50 12.77
C VAL A 370 -18.00 7.30 11.62
N ARG A 371 -18.82 7.83 10.73
CA ARG A 371 -18.35 8.78 9.72
C ARG A 371 -17.98 10.12 10.35
N ASN A 372 -17.05 10.85 9.73
CA ASN A 372 -16.64 12.16 10.25
C ASN A 372 -17.79 13.14 10.42
N GLU A 373 -18.74 13.15 9.48
CA GLU A 373 -19.93 14.00 9.55
C GLU A 373 -20.84 13.71 10.76
N ASP A 374 -20.86 12.46 11.20
CA ASP A 374 -21.70 12.01 12.33
C ASP A 374 -21.01 12.18 13.70
N ALA A 375 -19.70 12.47 13.71
CA ALA A 375 -18.90 12.43 14.94
C ALA A 375 -19.30 13.49 15.96
N ALA A 376 -19.49 14.74 15.53
CA ALA A 376 -19.87 15.84 16.43
C ALA A 376 -21.29 15.66 17.00
N PRO A 377 -22.33 15.37 16.17
CA PRO A 377 -23.67 15.04 16.68
C PRO A 377 -23.67 13.85 17.65
N ALA A 378 -22.95 12.78 17.31
CA ALA A 378 -22.87 11.60 18.16
C ALA A 378 -22.24 11.90 19.52
N CYS A 379 -21.15 12.66 19.55
CA CYS A 379 -20.52 13.08 20.82
C CYS A 379 -21.47 13.94 21.68
N GLU A 380 -22.20 14.84 21.06
CA GLU A 380 -23.18 15.69 21.79
C GLU A 380 -24.29 14.86 22.42
N LEU A 381 -24.91 13.97 21.64
CA LEU A 381 -25.95 13.06 22.08
C LEU A 381 -25.48 12.13 23.21
N LEU A 382 -24.33 11.54 23.07
CA LEU A 382 -23.78 10.66 24.09
C LEU A 382 -23.36 11.39 25.36
N ASN A 383 -22.81 12.62 25.27
CA ASN A 383 -22.53 13.45 26.45
C ASN A 383 -23.80 13.83 27.18
N GLN A 384 -24.90 14.06 26.45
CA GLN A 384 -26.22 14.34 27.04
C GLN A 384 -26.79 13.11 27.74
N GLU A 385 -26.76 11.94 27.08
CA GLU A 385 -27.25 10.67 27.63
C GLU A 385 -26.52 10.29 28.93
N PHE A 386 -25.20 10.46 28.97
CA PHE A 386 -24.34 10.10 30.10
C PHE A 386 -23.98 11.29 31.02
N SER A 387 -24.73 12.37 30.93
CA SER A 387 -24.47 13.62 31.67
C SER A 387 -24.35 13.44 33.18
N LYS A 388 -25.13 12.54 33.77
CA LYS A 388 -25.09 12.26 35.22
C LYS A 388 -23.79 11.53 35.62
N GLU A 389 -23.42 10.52 34.88
CA GLU A 389 -22.18 9.75 35.11
C GLU A 389 -20.94 10.63 34.88
N ILE A 390 -20.98 11.52 33.90
CA ILE A 390 -19.93 12.52 33.65
C ILE A 390 -19.81 13.50 34.81
N ALA A 391 -20.92 14.05 35.28
CA ALA A 391 -20.94 14.97 36.41
C ALA A 391 -20.43 14.35 37.71
N LEU A 392 -20.61 13.03 37.88
CA LEU A 392 -20.10 12.23 39.01
C LEU A 392 -18.63 11.81 38.83
N GLY A 393 -18.02 12.08 37.69
CA GLY A 393 -16.66 11.64 37.36
C GLY A 393 -16.54 10.13 37.10
N ALA A 394 -17.68 9.42 36.97
CA ALA A 394 -17.68 7.98 36.66
C ALA A 394 -17.32 7.67 35.19
N ILE A 395 -17.65 8.58 34.28
CA ILE A 395 -17.30 8.56 32.86
C ILE A 395 -16.64 9.90 32.52
N PHE A 396 -15.58 9.85 31.70
CA PHE A 396 -14.96 11.07 31.17
C PHE A 396 -15.82 11.68 30.05
N PRO A 397 -15.72 13.00 29.79
CA PRO A 397 -16.36 13.61 28.65
C PRO A 397 -16.03 12.88 27.36
N ILE A 398 -17.06 12.58 26.57
CA ILE A 398 -16.94 11.78 25.34
C ILE A 398 -16.47 12.70 24.22
N SER A 399 -15.43 12.28 23.52
CA SER A 399 -14.82 12.99 22.40
C SER A 399 -14.53 12.07 21.24
N ALA A 400 -14.40 12.65 20.06
CA ALA A 400 -14.03 11.94 18.84
C ALA A 400 -12.60 12.28 18.41
N GLU A 401 -11.86 11.26 17.98
CA GLU A 401 -10.62 11.42 17.23
C GLU A 401 -10.97 11.40 15.73
N MET A 402 -10.58 12.46 15.02
CA MET A 402 -10.91 12.71 13.62
C MET A 402 -9.74 12.34 12.70
N ASP A 403 -9.95 12.47 11.39
CA ASP A 403 -8.93 12.23 10.37
C ASP A 403 -8.32 10.82 10.41
N LEU A 404 -9.18 9.86 10.64
CA LEU A 404 -8.84 8.45 10.67
C LEU A 404 -9.34 7.72 9.42
N ALA A 405 -8.84 6.52 9.23
CA ALA A 405 -9.31 5.59 8.22
C ALA A 405 -9.41 4.18 8.82
N THR A 406 -10.48 3.49 8.46
CA THR A 406 -10.65 2.06 8.80
C THR A 406 -10.21 1.22 7.61
N VAL A 407 -9.40 0.21 7.86
CA VAL A 407 -8.97 -0.78 6.87
C VAL A 407 -9.43 -2.15 7.34
N ALA A 408 -9.92 -2.97 6.41
CA ALA A 408 -10.30 -4.35 6.68
C ALA A 408 -9.63 -5.30 5.69
N ILE A 409 -9.06 -6.39 6.17
CA ILE A 409 -8.72 -7.57 5.37
C ILE A 409 -9.86 -8.58 5.50
N VAL A 410 -10.25 -9.15 4.36
CA VAL A 410 -11.42 -10.02 4.28
C VAL A 410 -11.07 -11.38 3.68
N GLY A 411 -11.57 -12.46 4.27
CA GLY A 411 -11.45 -13.83 3.76
C GLY A 411 -11.94 -14.87 4.78
N GLU A 412 -12.79 -15.79 4.37
CA GLU A 412 -13.34 -16.84 5.25
C GLU A 412 -12.30 -17.88 5.69
N ASN A 413 -11.28 -18.10 4.86
CA ASN A 413 -10.24 -19.09 5.18
C ASN A 413 -9.21 -18.61 6.21
N MET A 414 -9.35 -17.39 6.75
CA MET A 414 -8.48 -16.89 7.83
C MET A 414 -8.58 -17.77 9.08
N LYS A 415 -9.77 -18.27 9.41
CA LYS A 415 -10.03 -19.16 10.55
C LYS A 415 -9.20 -20.44 10.52
N ARG A 416 -8.80 -20.90 9.33
CA ARG A 416 -8.00 -22.12 9.13
C ARG A 416 -6.53 -21.82 8.86
N SER A 417 -6.11 -20.57 8.94
CA SER A 417 -4.77 -20.10 8.58
C SER A 417 -4.09 -19.38 9.75
N PRO A 418 -3.45 -20.12 10.67
CA PRO A 418 -2.76 -19.52 11.80
C PRO A 418 -1.71 -18.51 11.35
N GLY A 419 -1.53 -17.44 12.14
CA GLY A 419 -0.49 -16.42 11.89
C GLY A 419 -0.93 -15.23 11.04
N ILE A 420 -2.13 -15.21 10.46
CA ILE A 420 -2.61 -14.08 9.64
C ILE A 420 -2.58 -12.75 10.40
N ALA A 421 -3.14 -12.70 11.61
CA ALA A 421 -3.13 -11.51 12.45
C ALA A 421 -1.70 -11.10 12.82
N GLY A 422 -0.84 -12.06 13.18
CA GLY A 422 0.58 -11.83 13.46
C GLY A 422 1.31 -11.22 12.27
N LYS A 423 1.11 -11.76 11.05
CA LYS A 423 1.67 -11.23 9.81
C LYS A 423 1.17 -9.81 9.54
N LEU A 424 -0.15 -9.57 9.67
CA LEU A 424 -0.77 -8.26 9.46
C LEU A 424 -0.13 -7.19 10.35
N PHE A 425 -0.15 -7.38 11.67
CA PHE A 425 0.36 -6.37 12.60
C PHE A 425 1.88 -6.23 12.55
N SER A 426 2.62 -7.31 12.26
CA SER A 426 4.07 -7.27 12.07
C SER A 426 4.44 -6.41 10.85
N VAL A 427 3.74 -6.57 9.74
CA VAL A 427 3.98 -5.80 8.51
C VAL A 427 3.66 -4.32 8.70
N LEU A 428 2.54 -3.99 9.38
CA LEU A 428 2.19 -2.62 9.72
C LEU A 428 3.25 -1.98 10.63
N GLY A 429 3.64 -2.67 11.71
CA GLY A 429 4.62 -2.19 12.68
C GLY A 429 6.00 -1.94 12.08
N ARG A 430 6.52 -2.85 11.24
CA ARG A 430 7.80 -2.69 10.55
C ARG A 430 7.83 -1.46 9.63
N ASN A 431 6.67 -1.07 9.11
CA ASN A 431 6.51 0.10 8.26
C ASN A 431 6.12 1.38 9.03
N GLY A 432 6.16 1.34 10.36
CA GLY A 432 5.88 2.49 11.22
C GLY A 432 4.43 2.91 11.25
N ILE A 433 3.51 2.00 10.93
CA ILE A 433 2.07 2.28 10.93
C ILE A 433 1.51 1.90 12.30
N ASN A 434 1.00 2.91 13.03
CA ASN A 434 0.33 2.70 14.31
C ASN A 434 -1.12 2.25 14.08
N VAL A 435 -1.53 1.18 14.75
CA VAL A 435 -2.91 0.73 14.81
C VAL A 435 -3.57 1.32 16.05
N ILE A 436 -4.57 2.17 15.85
CA ILE A 436 -5.25 2.93 16.92
C ILE A 436 -6.28 2.06 17.63
N ALA A 437 -7.06 1.33 16.85
CA ALA A 437 -8.05 0.37 17.32
C ALA A 437 -8.14 -0.81 16.36
N CYS A 438 -8.57 -1.98 16.83
CA CYS A 438 -8.83 -3.15 15.97
C CYS A 438 -10.05 -3.92 16.47
N ALA A 439 -10.69 -4.62 15.54
CA ALA A 439 -11.79 -5.53 15.82
C ALA A 439 -11.66 -6.76 14.93
N GLN A 440 -11.89 -7.93 15.54
CA GLN A 440 -12.01 -9.23 14.88
C GLN A 440 -13.13 -10.01 15.52
N GLY A 441 -14.13 -10.39 14.74
CA GLY A 441 -15.24 -11.21 15.21
C GLY A 441 -14.86 -12.68 15.35
N ALA A 442 -15.64 -13.45 16.08
CA ALA A 442 -15.46 -14.91 16.25
C ALA A 442 -15.68 -15.70 14.94
N SER A 443 -16.28 -15.09 13.93
CA SER A 443 -16.38 -15.65 12.56
C SER A 443 -15.01 -15.70 11.87
N GLU A 444 -14.09 -14.80 12.26
CA GLU A 444 -12.76 -14.61 11.66
C GLU A 444 -12.79 -14.33 10.15
N THR A 445 -13.89 -13.78 9.64
CA THR A 445 -14.09 -13.45 8.23
C THR A 445 -13.44 -12.13 7.83
N ASN A 446 -13.22 -11.26 8.83
CA ASN A 446 -12.47 -10.01 8.64
C ASN A 446 -11.61 -9.70 9.86
N ILE A 447 -10.56 -8.90 9.63
CA ILE A 447 -9.83 -8.16 10.66
C ILE A 447 -9.87 -6.69 10.23
N SER A 448 -10.58 -5.89 11.00
CA SER A 448 -10.68 -4.44 10.77
C SER A 448 -9.84 -3.67 11.79
N PHE A 449 -9.22 -2.59 11.34
CA PHE A 449 -8.38 -1.76 12.21
C PHE A 449 -8.38 -0.32 11.74
N VAL A 450 -8.11 0.59 12.67
CA VAL A 450 -8.10 2.04 12.45
C VAL A 450 -6.67 2.55 12.45
N VAL A 451 -6.36 3.40 11.47
CA VAL A 451 -5.08 4.08 11.31
C VAL A 451 -5.30 5.57 11.07
N GLN A 452 -4.25 6.39 11.23
CA GLN A 452 -4.27 7.77 10.77
C GLN A 452 -4.52 7.83 9.26
N LYS A 453 -5.33 8.77 8.80
CA LYS A 453 -5.68 8.94 7.37
C LYS A 453 -4.46 9.14 6.49
N SER A 454 -3.43 9.84 6.99
CA SER A 454 -2.14 10.01 6.30
C SER A 454 -1.41 8.68 6.04
N SER A 455 -1.65 7.66 6.86
CA SER A 455 -1.06 6.33 6.72
C SER A 455 -1.89 5.35 5.87
N LEU A 456 -3.11 5.73 5.45
CA LEU A 456 -4.03 4.83 4.74
C LEU A 456 -3.39 4.21 3.49
N ARG A 457 -2.87 5.05 2.59
CA ARG A 457 -2.27 4.57 1.33
C ARG A 457 -1.10 3.62 1.59
N LYS A 458 -0.25 3.95 2.56
CA LYS A 458 0.88 3.10 2.95
C LYS A 458 0.40 1.77 3.52
N SER A 459 -0.63 1.79 4.39
CA SER A 459 -1.23 0.59 4.96
C SER A 459 -1.76 -0.35 3.89
N LEU A 460 -2.54 0.17 2.94
CA LEU A 460 -3.11 -0.63 1.86
C LEU A 460 -2.02 -1.28 0.99
N ASN A 461 -0.98 -0.52 0.60
CA ASN A 461 0.13 -1.06 -0.21
C ASN A 461 0.91 -2.14 0.53
N VAL A 462 1.27 -1.91 1.80
CA VAL A 462 2.02 -2.86 2.64
C VAL A 462 1.27 -4.18 2.80
N ILE A 463 -0.03 -4.11 3.05
CA ILE A 463 -0.87 -5.30 3.22
C ILE A 463 -1.02 -6.03 1.88
N HIS A 464 -1.32 -5.28 0.80
CA HIS A 464 -1.49 -5.87 -0.53
C HIS A 464 -0.21 -6.57 -1.00
N ASP A 465 0.94 -5.92 -0.86
CA ASP A 465 2.24 -6.51 -1.15
C ASP A 465 2.45 -7.82 -0.37
N SER A 466 2.17 -7.80 0.92
CA SER A 466 2.44 -8.94 1.79
C SER A 466 1.50 -10.13 1.62
N PHE A 467 0.24 -9.92 1.20
CA PHE A 467 -0.76 -10.98 1.13
C PHE A 467 -1.18 -11.38 -0.28
N PHE A 468 -1.06 -10.49 -1.27
CA PHE A 468 -1.56 -10.74 -2.63
C PHE A 468 -0.44 -10.82 -3.66
N LEU A 469 0.63 -10.06 -3.47
CA LEU A 469 1.84 -10.12 -4.30
C LEU A 469 2.90 -11.02 -3.64
N SER A 470 2.48 -12.05 -2.93
CA SER A 470 3.39 -12.93 -2.18
C SER A 470 4.43 -13.66 -3.03
N GLU A 471 4.36 -13.55 -4.35
CA GLU A 471 5.44 -13.96 -5.26
C GLU A 471 6.59 -12.95 -5.27
N TYR A 472 6.35 -11.68 -4.87
CA TYR A 472 7.35 -10.61 -4.92
C TYR A 472 7.29 -9.70 -3.69
N GLN A 473 8.38 -9.67 -2.93
CA GLN A 473 8.63 -8.61 -1.94
C GLN A 473 9.16 -7.38 -2.67
N VAL A 474 8.65 -6.19 -2.39
CA VAL A 474 9.14 -4.93 -2.97
C VAL A 474 9.98 -4.17 -1.96
N LEU A 475 11.22 -3.80 -2.34
CA LEU A 475 12.03 -2.79 -1.64
C LEU A 475 12.08 -1.51 -2.48
N ASN A 476 11.76 -0.39 -1.86
CA ASN A 476 11.77 0.93 -2.50
C ASN A 476 13.05 1.67 -2.12
N LEU A 477 13.91 1.92 -3.11
CA LEU A 477 15.27 2.42 -2.93
C LEU A 477 15.37 3.90 -3.28
N PHE A 478 15.89 4.70 -2.35
CA PHE A 478 16.31 6.08 -2.57
C PHE A 478 17.83 6.12 -2.63
N ILE A 479 18.41 6.29 -3.82
CA ILE A 479 19.87 6.23 -4.03
C ILE A 479 20.44 7.64 -4.09
N CYS A 480 21.22 8.01 -3.08
CA CYS A 480 21.92 9.28 -2.99
C CYS A 480 23.41 9.10 -3.32
N GLY A 481 23.91 9.90 -4.27
CA GLY A 481 25.30 9.84 -4.70
C GLY A 481 25.53 8.93 -5.91
N VAL A 482 25.14 9.40 -7.10
CA VAL A 482 25.40 8.71 -8.37
C VAL A 482 26.75 9.14 -8.95
N GLY A 483 27.80 8.87 -8.18
CA GLY A 483 29.20 8.89 -8.60
C GLY A 483 29.64 7.51 -9.09
N THR A 484 30.91 7.17 -8.90
CA THR A 484 31.50 5.89 -9.37
C THR A 484 30.81 4.67 -8.73
N VAL A 485 30.61 4.69 -7.42
CA VAL A 485 29.97 3.58 -6.68
C VAL A 485 28.47 3.51 -6.98
N GLY A 486 27.74 4.62 -6.86
CA GLY A 486 26.29 4.62 -7.07
C GLY A 486 25.87 4.33 -8.50
N SER A 487 26.65 4.75 -9.51
CA SER A 487 26.41 4.36 -10.90
C SER A 487 26.60 2.85 -11.10
N SER A 488 27.66 2.27 -10.51
CA SER A 488 27.89 0.82 -10.56
C SER A 488 26.78 0.03 -9.84
N LEU A 489 26.27 0.56 -8.72
CA LEU A 489 25.14 -0.04 -8.01
C LEU A 489 23.87 -0.06 -8.87
N LEU A 490 23.53 1.06 -9.52
CA LEU A 490 22.38 1.13 -10.42
C LEU A 490 22.48 0.15 -11.58
N GLU A 491 23.69 -0.04 -12.16
CA GLU A 491 23.94 -1.03 -13.20
C GLU A 491 23.76 -2.47 -12.67
N GLN A 492 24.25 -2.76 -11.46
CA GLN A 492 24.07 -4.08 -10.84
C GLN A 492 22.59 -4.36 -10.54
N ILE A 493 21.85 -3.38 -10.01
CA ILE A 493 20.40 -3.49 -9.78
C ILE A 493 19.69 -3.75 -11.11
N ARG A 494 20.02 -2.99 -12.17
CA ARG A 494 19.44 -3.17 -13.50
C ARG A 494 19.67 -4.59 -14.04
N GLY A 495 20.91 -5.10 -13.92
CA GLY A 495 21.29 -6.41 -14.43
C GLY A 495 20.70 -7.59 -13.64
N GLN A 496 20.38 -7.38 -12.35
CA GLN A 496 19.89 -8.46 -11.48
C GLN A 496 18.37 -8.43 -11.25
N ARG A 497 17.66 -7.34 -11.59
CA ARG A 497 16.24 -7.13 -11.22
C ARG A 497 15.33 -8.27 -11.68
N GLU A 498 15.49 -8.77 -12.90
CA GLU A 498 14.64 -9.83 -13.44
C GLU A 498 14.91 -11.17 -12.77
N LYS A 499 16.19 -11.50 -12.58
CA LYS A 499 16.61 -12.71 -11.88
C LYS A 499 16.12 -12.74 -10.43
N LEU A 500 16.27 -11.62 -9.70
CA LEU A 500 15.77 -11.51 -8.33
C LEU A 500 14.25 -11.66 -8.25
N MET A 501 13.55 -11.10 -9.23
CA MET A 501 12.10 -11.21 -9.29
C MET A 501 11.65 -12.65 -9.54
N GLN A 502 12.30 -13.36 -10.47
CA GLN A 502 11.94 -14.73 -10.84
C GLN A 502 12.40 -15.78 -9.82
N GLU A 503 13.65 -15.68 -9.32
CA GLU A 503 14.24 -16.71 -8.47
C GLU A 503 14.02 -16.49 -6.98
N ARG A 504 13.88 -15.22 -6.55
CA ARG A 504 13.80 -14.83 -5.13
C ARG A 504 12.49 -14.14 -4.75
N GLY A 505 11.60 -13.89 -5.70
CA GLY A 505 10.40 -13.12 -5.44
C GLY A 505 10.69 -11.71 -4.88
N LEU A 506 11.79 -11.08 -5.33
CA LEU A 506 12.21 -9.75 -4.86
C LEU A 506 12.24 -8.75 -6.01
N LYS A 507 11.45 -7.68 -5.87
CA LYS A 507 11.46 -6.51 -6.76
C LYS A 507 12.21 -5.36 -6.10
N LEU A 508 13.32 -4.94 -6.70
CA LEU A 508 14.02 -3.72 -6.32
C LEU A 508 13.48 -2.54 -7.15
N ASN A 509 12.78 -1.64 -6.50
CA ASN A 509 12.13 -0.48 -7.11
C ASN A 509 12.90 0.80 -6.75
N VAL A 510 13.61 1.39 -7.69
CA VAL A 510 14.34 2.65 -7.46
C VAL A 510 13.37 3.81 -7.61
N VAL A 511 12.99 4.44 -6.50
CA VAL A 511 11.99 5.51 -6.42
C VAL A 511 12.59 6.91 -6.27
N GLY A 512 13.88 7.01 -5.94
CA GLY A 512 14.59 8.27 -5.84
C GLY A 512 16.05 8.14 -6.28
N ILE A 513 16.54 9.12 -7.05
CA ILE A 513 17.95 9.22 -7.44
C ILE A 513 18.40 10.66 -7.24
N ALA A 514 19.50 10.86 -6.49
CA ALA A 514 20.07 12.18 -6.25
C ALA A 514 21.57 12.24 -6.59
N ARG A 515 22.01 13.33 -7.25
CA ARG A 515 23.41 13.60 -7.59
C ARG A 515 23.68 15.10 -7.53
N GLY A 516 24.56 15.50 -6.61
CA GLY A 516 24.94 16.91 -6.48
C GLY A 516 23.71 17.78 -6.15
N LYS A 517 23.40 18.71 -7.04
CA LYS A 517 22.27 19.64 -6.88
C LYS A 517 21.03 19.23 -7.68
N LYS A 518 20.91 17.97 -8.08
CA LYS A 518 19.78 17.43 -8.83
C LYS A 518 19.25 16.17 -8.17
N ALA A 519 17.93 16.02 -8.15
CA ALA A 519 17.26 14.81 -7.72
C ALA A 519 15.99 14.59 -8.54
N MET A 520 15.61 13.34 -8.68
CA MET A 520 14.34 12.92 -9.27
C MET A 520 13.71 11.84 -8.41
N PHE A 521 12.38 11.87 -8.33
CA PHE A 521 11.58 10.97 -7.55
C PHE A 521 10.41 10.47 -8.38
N CYS A 522 10.11 9.19 -8.30
CA CYS A 522 8.98 8.55 -8.97
C CYS A 522 8.47 7.40 -8.11
N ARG A 523 7.26 7.49 -7.65
CA ARG A 523 6.65 6.50 -6.73
C ARG A 523 6.53 5.12 -7.39
N GLU A 524 6.23 5.08 -8.67
CA GLU A 524 6.06 3.87 -9.47
C GLU A 524 7.39 3.21 -9.84
N GLY A 525 8.49 3.93 -9.69
CA GLY A 525 9.84 3.52 -10.03
C GLY A 525 10.45 4.26 -11.22
N ILE A 526 11.74 4.51 -11.12
CA ILE A 526 12.53 5.20 -12.14
C ILE A 526 13.03 4.17 -13.15
N ASN A 527 12.88 4.45 -14.45
CA ASN A 527 13.45 3.61 -15.50
C ASN A 527 14.99 3.75 -15.51
N LEU A 528 15.68 2.65 -15.18
CA LEU A 528 17.14 2.61 -15.09
C LEU A 528 17.86 2.60 -16.44
N ASP A 529 17.17 2.39 -17.55
CA ASP A 529 17.79 2.37 -18.88
C ASP A 529 18.18 3.79 -19.36
N ASN A 530 17.43 4.82 -18.92
CA ASN A 530 17.63 6.21 -19.32
C ASN A 530 17.73 7.18 -18.14
N TYR A 531 17.98 6.69 -16.91
CA TYR A 531 18.00 7.52 -15.71
C TYR A 531 18.97 8.69 -15.76
N ARG A 532 20.10 8.56 -16.50
CA ARG A 532 21.12 9.62 -16.62
C ARG A 532 20.56 10.86 -17.32
N GLU A 533 19.88 10.65 -18.44
CA GLU A 533 19.24 11.74 -19.20
C GLU A 533 18.10 12.39 -18.40
N GLN A 534 17.32 11.58 -17.71
CA GLN A 534 16.25 12.08 -16.84
C GLN A 534 16.81 12.91 -15.68
N LEU A 535 17.90 12.43 -15.05
CA LEU A 535 18.53 13.15 -13.94
C LEU A 535 19.17 14.47 -14.40
N GLU A 536 19.72 14.53 -15.62
CA GLU A 536 20.24 15.78 -16.18
C GLU A 536 19.15 16.85 -16.40
N LYS A 537 17.93 16.39 -16.74
CA LYS A 537 16.75 17.26 -16.91
C LYS A 537 15.97 17.49 -15.61
N ALA A 538 16.35 16.79 -14.53
CA ALA A 538 15.65 16.89 -13.24
C ALA A 538 15.78 18.31 -12.63
N PRO A 539 14.80 18.71 -11.82
CA PRO A 539 14.83 20.00 -11.14
C PRO A 539 16.02 20.12 -10.17
N ALA A 540 16.36 21.35 -9.83
CA ALA A 540 17.37 21.61 -8.81
C ALA A 540 16.89 21.07 -7.45
N SER A 541 17.82 20.44 -6.72
CA SER A 541 17.58 19.88 -5.40
C SER A 541 18.67 20.29 -4.42
N ASN A 542 18.36 20.23 -3.16
CA ASN A 542 19.27 20.44 -2.04
C ASN A 542 19.01 19.42 -0.94
N ILE A 543 19.73 19.48 0.15
CA ILE A 543 19.62 18.53 1.26
C ILE A 543 18.22 18.53 1.91
N GLN A 544 17.59 19.71 2.03
CA GLN A 544 16.24 19.83 2.61
C GLN A 544 15.18 19.23 1.68
N ILE A 545 15.25 19.53 0.38
CA ILE A 545 14.32 18.94 -0.62
C ILE A 545 14.48 17.41 -0.64
N LEU A 546 15.74 16.92 -0.61
CA LEU A 546 15.98 15.47 -0.54
C LEU A 546 15.34 14.84 0.70
N HIS A 547 15.53 15.46 1.87
CA HIS A 547 14.92 15.01 3.13
C HIS A 547 13.40 14.99 3.04
N ASP A 548 12.80 16.11 2.64
CA ASP A 548 11.34 16.29 2.64
C ASP A 548 10.65 15.36 1.62
N GLU A 549 11.25 15.14 0.46
CA GLU A 549 10.74 14.20 -0.55
C GLU A 549 10.83 12.75 -0.08
N VAL A 550 11.97 12.32 0.48
CA VAL A 550 12.14 10.94 0.97
C VAL A 550 11.13 10.61 2.06
N ILE A 551 10.89 11.54 3.00
CA ILE A 551 9.89 11.36 4.06
C ILE A 551 8.48 11.55 3.52
N GLY A 552 8.25 12.61 2.73
CA GLY A 552 6.92 12.98 2.22
C GLY A 552 6.31 11.97 1.26
N MET A 553 7.12 11.24 0.52
CA MET A 553 6.64 10.12 -0.31
C MET A 553 5.99 9.02 0.53
N ASN A 554 6.37 8.84 1.78
CA ASN A 554 5.78 7.89 2.72
C ASN A 554 5.50 6.51 2.10
N ILE A 555 6.53 5.93 1.47
CA ILE A 555 6.44 4.63 0.78
C ILE A 555 6.82 3.51 1.75
N PHE A 556 6.17 2.36 1.62
CA PHE A 556 6.47 1.15 2.40
C PHE A 556 7.82 0.53 2.00
N ASN A 557 8.43 -0.26 2.89
CA ASN A 557 9.70 -0.96 2.69
C ASN A 557 10.78 -0.05 2.07
N SER A 558 10.91 1.17 2.60
CA SER A 558 11.83 2.17 2.09
C SER A 558 13.25 1.94 2.60
N VAL A 559 14.22 2.08 1.70
CA VAL A 559 15.65 2.00 2.01
C VAL A 559 16.34 3.22 1.42
N PHE A 560 17.00 4.01 2.27
CA PHE A 560 17.87 5.09 1.84
C PHE A 560 19.29 4.57 1.67
N VAL A 561 19.86 4.73 0.48
CA VAL A 561 21.18 4.22 0.11
C VAL A 561 22.11 5.38 -0.12
N ASP A 562 23.10 5.57 0.78
CA ASP A 562 24.09 6.65 0.68
C ASP A 562 25.41 6.14 0.08
N CYS A 563 25.65 6.53 -1.16
CA CYS A 563 26.92 6.35 -1.88
C CYS A 563 27.73 7.67 -1.97
N THR A 564 27.52 8.62 -1.04
CA THR A 564 28.23 9.90 -0.98
C THR A 564 29.38 9.87 0.04
N ALA A 565 30.12 10.96 0.13
CA ALA A 565 31.04 11.26 1.22
C ALA A 565 30.60 12.54 1.98
N SER A 566 29.31 12.92 1.90
CA SER A 566 28.76 14.14 2.47
C SER A 566 28.39 13.96 3.94
N ALA A 567 28.83 14.89 4.77
CA ALA A 567 28.42 14.96 6.17
C ALA A 567 26.94 15.35 6.33
N ASP A 568 26.45 16.22 5.43
CA ASP A 568 25.05 16.68 5.45
C ASP A 568 24.09 15.52 5.16
N VAL A 569 24.44 14.65 4.21
CA VAL A 569 23.64 13.45 3.92
C VAL A 569 23.65 12.47 5.08
N ALA A 570 24.82 12.24 5.68
CA ALA A 570 24.93 11.38 6.87
C ALA A 570 24.12 11.92 8.07
N GLY A 571 23.97 13.25 8.15
CA GLY A 571 23.14 13.92 9.16
C GLY A 571 21.65 13.59 9.11
N LEU A 572 21.15 13.15 7.95
CA LEU A 572 19.73 12.81 7.76
C LEU A 572 19.35 11.41 8.28
N TYR A 573 20.33 10.54 8.56
CA TYR A 573 20.04 9.13 8.89
C TYR A 573 19.16 8.97 10.12
N ARG A 574 19.33 9.82 11.13
CA ARG A 574 18.50 9.79 12.34
C ARG A 574 17.02 9.95 11.99
N ASP A 575 16.70 10.96 11.20
CA ASP A 575 15.32 11.26 10.83
C ASP A 575 14.73 10.19 9.90
N PHE A 576 15.52 9.66 8.98
CA PHE A 576 15.09 8.54 8.14
C PHE A 576 14.78 7.27 8.96
N LEU A 577 15.66 6.92 9.90
CA LEU A 577 15.44 5.80 10.81
C LEU A 577 14.21 6.01 11.70
N ASP A 578 13.98 7.25 12.19
CA ASP A 578 12.78 7.57 12.97
C ASP A 578 11.48 7.51 12.13
N HIS A 579 11.57 7.65 10.79
CA HIS A 579 10.45 7.45 9.86
C HIS A 579 10.36 6.05 9.26
N ASN A 580 10.99 5.04 9.92
CA ASN A 580 10.99 3.64 9.47
C ASN A 580 11.58 3.42 8.06
N ILE A 581 12.56 4.22 7.68
CA ILE A 581 13.34 4.08 6.46
C ILE A 581 14.67 3.43 6.85
N SER A 582 14.96 2.22 6.35
CA SER A 582 16.25 1.58 6.56
C SER A 582 17.35 2.36 5.87
N VAL A 583 18.56 2.35 6.42
CA VAL A 583 19.72 3.05 5.84
C VAL A 583 20.81 2.06 5.48
N VAL A 584 21.31 2.14 4.26
CA VAL A 584 22.51 1.44 3.77
C VAL A 584 23.55 2.48 3.37
N ALA A 585 24.73 2.45 3.96
CA ALA A 585 25.70 3.51 3.80
C ALA A 585 27.08 3.01 3.37
N ALA A 586 27.56 3.45 2.20
CA ALA A 586 28.97 3.44 1.86
C ALA A 586 29.74 4.63 2.52
N ASN A 587 29.01 5.61 2.99
CA ASN A 587 29.51 6.79 3.67
C ASN A 587 29.92 6.45 5.10
N LYS A 588 31.22 6.61 5.42
CA LYS A 588 31.81 6.25 6.70
C LYS A 588 31.54 7.24 7.82
N ILE A 589 31.01 8.43 7.51
CA ILE A 589 30.95 9.54 8.46
C ILE A 589 30.08 9.19 9.67
N ALA A 590 28.87 8.68 9.44
CA ALA A 590 27.96 8.35 10.55
C ALA A 590 28.53 7.26 11.48
N ALA A 591 29.06 6.16 10.91
CA ALA A 591 29.60 5.04 11.67
C ALA A 591 30.91 5.39 12.42
N SER A 592 31.68 6.39 11.93
CA SER A 592 32.90 6.88 12.55
C SER A 592 32.75 8.22 13.28
N SER A 593 31.54 8.78 13.39
CA SER A 593 31.24 10.01 14.15
C SER A 593 31.43 9.84 15.67
N GLU A 594 30.98 10.77 16.48
CA GLU A 594 30.95 10.61 17.93
C GLU A 594 30.22 9.33 18.34
N TYR A 595 30.75 8.61 19.33
CA TYR A 595 30.22 7.28 19.73
C TYR A 595 28.72 7.33 20.10
N ASP A 596 28.30 8.37 20.80
CA ASP A 596 26.90 8.53 21.23
C ASP A 596 25.96 8.66 20.03
N LYS A 597 26.34 9.40 18.99
CA LYS A 597 25.57 9.54 17.75
C LYS A 597 25.47 8.20 17.00
N TYR A 598 26.59 7.50 16.88
CA TYR A 598 26.61 6.17 16.28
C TYR A 598 25.68 5.17 17.01
N ILE A 599 25.79 5.11 18.34
CA ILE A 599 24.93 4.22 19.16
C ILE A 599 23.46 4.62 19.09
N GLU A 600 23.16 5.92 19.02
CA GLU A 600 21.79 6.40 18.85
C GLU A 600 21.16 5.84 17.56
N LEU A 601 21.87 5.90 16.42
CA LEU A 601 21.39 5.36 15.15
C LEU A 601 21.10 3.85 15.25
N LYS A 602 22.00 3.06 15.86
CA LYS A 602 21.79 1.61 16.07
C LYS A 602 20.61 1.35 17.01
N LYS A 603 20.42 2.14 18.07
CA LYS A 603 19.29 2.01 19.00
C LYS A 603 17.96 2.34 18.31
N ILE A 604 17.90 3.40 17.49
CA ILE A 604 16.70 3.75 16.72
C ILE A 604 16.35 2.61 15.76
N ALA A 605 17.32 2.15 14.95
CA ALA A 605 17.10 1.06 13.99
C ALA A 605 16.56 -0.20 14.70
N ARG A 606 17.18 -0.61 15.83
CA ARG A 606 16.73 -1.76 16.61
C ARG A 606 15.32 -1.56 17.19
N ARG A 607 15.04 -0.41 17.77
CA ARG A 607 13.72 -0.09 18.35
C ARG A 607 12.62 -0.09 17.30
N ARG A 608 12.92 0.37 16.08
CA ARG A 608 11.97 0.44 14.95
C ARG A 608 11.88 -0.88 14.17
N GLY A 609 12.75 -1.86 14.45
CA GLY A 609 12.79 -3.14 13.71
C GLY A 609 13.25 -3.01 12.26
N ILE A 610 14.02 -1.96 11.94
CA ILE A 610 14.62 -1.69 10.65
C ILE A 610 16.13 -1.81 10.71
N LYS A 611 16.85 -1.59 9.61
CA LYS A 611 18.28 -1.80 9.50
C LYS A 611 19.04 -0.49 9.27
N PHE A 612 20.20 -0.40 9.93
CA PHE A 612 21.29 0.53 9.63
C PHE A 612 22.53 -0.30 9.30
N LEU A 613 22.86 -0.43 8.00
CA LEU A 613 23.90 -1.29 7.46
C LEU A 613 25.00 -0.47 6.79
N PHE A 614 26.24 -0.86 6.94
CA PHE A 614 27.40 -0.14 6.42
C PHE A 614 28.61 -1.05 6.23
N GLU A 615 28.41 -2.28 5.73
CA GLU A 615 29.46 -3.27 5.47
C GLU A 615 30.62 -2.68 4.70
N THR A 616 30.30 -1.90 3.68
CA THR A 616 31.31 -1.35 2.75
C THR A 616 32.18 -0.25 3.36
N ASN A 617 31.93 0.13 4.60
CA ASN A 617 32.75 1.12 5.28
C ASN A 617 34.14 0.57 5.61
N VAL A 618 34.31 -0.77 5.68
CA VAL A 618 35.58 -1.45 5.87
C VAL A 618 35.72 -2.60 4.86
N GLY A 619 36.80 -2.61 4.08
CA GLY A 619 37.11 -3.72 3.19
C GLY A 619 36.32 -3.73 1.87
N ALA A 620 35.69 -2.62 1.47
CA ALA A 620 34.83 -2.53 0.27
C ALA A 620 33.69 -3.59 0.29
N GLY A 621 33.75 -4.63 -0.51
CA GLY A 621 32.75 -5.70 -0.54
C GLY A 621 33.08 -6.93 0.31
N LEU A 622 34.15 -6.89 1.11
CA LEU A 622 34.51 -7.98 2.00
C LEU A 622 33.54 -8.07 3.18
N PRO A 623 33.07 -9.27 3.57
CA PRO A 623 32.14 -9.45 4.68
C PRO A 623 32.87 -9.39 6.04
N VAL A 624 33.19 -8.19 6.48
CA VAL A 624 33.98 -7.96 7.72
C VAL A 624 33.07 -7.64 8.90
N ILE A 625 32.22 -6.64 8.74
CA ILE A 625 31.32 -6.16 9.81
C ILE A 625 30.27 -7.22 10.14
N ASN A 626 29.68 -7.83 9.13
CA ASN A 626 28.72 -8.91 9.35
C ASN A 626 29.37 -10.11 10.04
N THR A 627 30.60 -10.49 9.65
CA THR A 627 31.35 -11.57 10.33
C THR A 627 31.61 -11.25 11.81
N ILE A 628 32.02 -10.03 12.14
CA ILE A 628 32.20 -9.60 13.51
C ILE A 628 30.88 -9.67 14.29
N ASN A 629 29.79 -9.18 13.72
CA ASN A 629 28.49 -9.21 14.36
C ASN A 629 28.00 -10.66 14.58
N ASP A 630 28.23 -11.57 13.64
CA ASP A 630 27.84 -12.98 13.77
C ASP A 630 28.64 -13.68 14.87
N LEU A 631 29.95 -13.41 14.98
CA LEU A 631 30.77 -13.92 16.05
C LEU A 631 30.28 -13.44 17.43
N ILE A 632 30.04 -12.14 17.59
CA ILE A 632 29.57 -11.56 18.85
C ILE A 632 28.17 -12.06 19.20
N ASN A 633 27.25 -12.07 18.24
CA ASN A 633 25.88 -12.54 18.46
C ASN A 633 25.80 -14.01 18.83
N SER A 634 26.81 -14.80 18.43
CA SER A 634 26.96 -16.20 18.83
C SER A 634 27.70 -16.39 20.14
N GLY A 635 28.03 -15.30 20.85
CA GLY A 635 28.67 -15.32 22.16
C GLY A 635 30.20 -15.41 22.15
N ASP A 636 30.86 -15.08 21.02
CA ASP A 636 32.30 -14.94 20.93
C ASP A 636 32.74 -13.49 21.28
N HIS A 637 34.00 -13.31 21.63
CA HIS A 637 34.58 -12.00 21.93
C HIS A 637 35.79 -11.72 21.07
N ILE A 638 35.84 -10.55 20.47
CA ILE A 638 36.97 -10.10 19.67
C ILE A 638 38.06 -9.61 20.63
N LEU A 639 39.19 -10.30 20.68
CA LEU A 639 40.33 -9.95 21.52
C LEU A 639 41.29 -9.02 20.79
N LYS A 640 41.56 -9.29 19.50
CA LYS A 640 42.52 -8.53 18.72
C LYS A 640 42.08 -8.44 17.27
N ILE A 641 42.24 -7.28 16.65
CA ILE A 641 42.14 -7.07 15.23
C ILE A 641 43.47 -6.55 14.73
N GLU A 642 44.01 -7.15 13.69
CA GLU A 642 45.15 -6.63 12.93
C GLU A 642 44.73 -6.51 11.46
N ALA A 643 44.90 -5.33 10.85
CA ALA A 643 44.38 -5.10 9.53
C ALA A 643 45.27 -4.18 8.68
N VAL A 644 45.45 -4.56 7.41
CA VAL A 644 45.94 -3.68 6.35
C VAL A 644 44.71 -3.32 5.50
N VAL A 645 44.17 -2.10 5.72
CA VAL A 645 42.87 -1.68 5.15
C VAL A 645 42.94 -0.42 4.29
N SER A 646 44.16 -0.03 3.87
CA SER A 646 44.38 1.03 2.88
C SER A 646 45.07 0.42 1.66
N GLY A 647 44.40 0.41 0.53
CA GLY A 647 44.97 -0.05 -0.74
C GLY A 647 46.15 0.81 -1.15
N THR A 648 46.09 2.14 -0.98
CA THR A 648 47.15 3.11 -1.29
C THR A 648 48.40 2.83 -0.45
N LEU A 649 48.26 2.71 0.88
CA LEU A 649 49.39 2.47 1.76
C LEU A 649 49.97 1.08 1.57
N ASN A 650 49.14 0.06 1.33
CA ASN A 650 49.64 -1.27 1.01
C ASN A 650 50.41 -1.27 -0.30
N PHE A 651 49.92 -0.59 -1.35
CA PHE A 651 50.67 -0.46 -2.61
C PHE A 651 52.04 0.22 -2.38
N ILE A 652 52.09 1.30 -1.61
CA ILE A 652 53.32 2.03 -1.28
C ILE A 652 54.32 1.10 -0.64
N PHE A 653 53.95 0.40 0.47
CA PHE A 653 54.88 -0.44 1.23
C PHE A 653 55.12 -1.82 0.57
N SER A 654 54.38 -2.21 -0.43
CA SER A 654 54.67 -3.41 -1.22
C SER A 654 55.56 -3.12 -2.46
N THR A 655 55.63 -1.87 -2.90
CA THR A 655 56.37 -1.42 -4.08
C THR A 655 57.70 -0.79 -3.70
N LEU A 656 57.83 -0.25 -2.49
CA LEU A 656 59.05 0.33 -1.95
C LEU A 656 60.20 -0.71 -2.03
N SER A 657 61.31 -0.35 -2.70
CA SER A 657 62.47 -1.20 -2.90
C SER A 657 63.74 -0.37 -2.98
N ALA A 658 64.92 -0.99 -3.04
CA ALA A 658 66.17 -0.32 -3.23
C ALA A 658 66.20 0.58 -4.49
N ASP A 659 65.52 0.14 -5.56
CA ASP A 659 65.46 0.86 -6.81
C ASP A 659 64.36 1.90 -6.91
N ILE A 660 63.36 1.81 -6.01
CA ILE A 660 62.19 2.68 -6.05
C ILE A 660 61.99 3.31 -4.66
N PRO A 661 62.50 4.52 -4.45
CA PRO A 661 62.42 5.25 -3.16
C PRO A 661 60.99 5.64 -2.81
N LEU A 662 60.74 6.03 -1.55
CA LEU A 662 59.41 6.38 -1.05
C LEU A 662 58.70 7.45 -1.87
N SER A 663 59.42 8.54 -2.21
CA SER A 663 58.84 9.65 -3.01
C SER A 663 58.37 9.19 -4.39
N GLN A 664 59.12 8.29 -5.03
CA GLN A 664 58.76 7.73 -6.35
C GLN A 664 57.62 6.74 -6.21
N THR A 665 57.59 5.94 -5.15
CA THR A 665 56.49 4.97 -4.89
C THR A 665 55.17 5.72 -4.69
N ILE A 666 55.15 6.85 -3.97
CA ILE A 666 53.95 7.67 -3.78
C ILE A 666 53.48 8.28 -5.12
N ARG A 667 54.42 8.71 -5.99
CA ARG A 667 54.09 9.19 -7.37
C ARG A 667 53.45 8.06 -8.19
N LEU A 668 54.04 6.87 -8.18
CA LEU A 668 53.51 5.70 -8.88
C LEU A 668 52.11 5.34 -8.38
N ALA A 669 51.86 5.44 -7.08
CA ALA A 669 50.51 5.21 -6.52
C ALA A 669 49.49 6.18 -7.11
N LYS A 670 49.83 7.45 -7.25
CA LYS A 670 49.00 8.49 -7.88
C LYS A 670 48.79 8.24 -9.37
N GLU A 671 49.86 7.96 -10.12
CA GLU A 671 49.81 7.69 -11.57
C GLU A 671 48.94 6.48 -11.91
N LYS A 672 49.00 5.44 -11.07
CA LYS A 672 48.18 4.21 -11.21
C LYS A 672 46.76 4.36 -10.65
N GLY A 673 46.39 5.52 -10.13
CA GLY A 673 45.06 5.77 -9.58
C GLY A 673 44.74 5.07 -8.25
N TYR A 674 45.76 4.64 -7.49
CA TYR A 674 45.60 4.07 -6.16
C TYR A 674 45.55 5.14 -5.07
N SER A 675 45.92 6.38 -5.35
CA SER A 675 45.93 7.50 -4.41
C SER A 675 44.92 8.57 -4.85
N GLU A 676 44.40 9.30 -3.87
CA GLU A 676 43.62 10.50 -4.09
C GLU A 676 44.45 11.55 -4.87
N PRO A 677 43.82 12.55 -5.54
CA PRO A 677 44.51 13.64 -6.24
C PRO A 677 45.53 14.36 -5.35
N ASP A 678 45.24 14.51 -4.08
CA ASP A 678 46.18 14.94 -3.05
C ASP A 678 46.55 13.73 -2.17
N PRO A 679 47.77 13.15 -2.36
CA PRO A 679 48.17 11.93 -1.64
C PRO A 679 48.30 12.14 -0.12
N ARG A 680 48.37 13.38 0.38
CA ARG A 680 48.37 13.68 1.81
C ARG A 680 47.13 13.16 2.51
N ILE A 681 46.00 13.08 1.80
CA ILE A 681 44.75 12.54 2.34
C ILE A 681 44.95 11.08 2.75
N ASP A 682 45.53 10.27 1.86
CA ASP A 682 45.82 8.85 2.13
C ASP A 682 46.92 8.68 3.18
N LEU A 683 48.00 9.47 3.04
CA LEU A 683 49.17 9.43 3.90
C LEU A 683 48.87 9.88 5.34
N SER A 684 47.82 10.65 5.55
CA SER A 684 47.36 11.07 6.90
C SER A 684 46.86 9.91 7.76
N GLY A 685 46.62 8.75 7.17
CA GLY A 685 46.05 7.60 7.87
C GLY A 685 44.60 7.77 8.34
N LYS A 686 43.91 8.90 8.02
CA LYS A 686 42.55 9.20 8.50
C LYS A 686 41.52 8.15 8.06
N ASP A 687 41.64 7.62 6.85
CA ASP A 687 40.72 6.55 6.36
C ASP A 687 40.95 5.26 7.15
N VAL A 688 42.20 4.90 7.42
CA VAL A 688 42.59 3.72 8.23
C VAL A 688 42.07 3.89 9.67
N LEU A 689 42.23 5.07 10.24
CA LEU A 689 41.76 5.40 11.59
C LEU A 689 40.24 5.24 11.69
N ARG A 690 39.49 5.80 10.74
CA ARG A 690 38.01 5.68 10.70
C ARG A 690 37.59 4.22 10.58
N LYS A 691 38.23 3.44 9.73
CA LYS A 691 37.95 2.01 9.57
C LYS A 691 38.22 1.25 10.87
N LEU A 692 39.33 1.55 11.56
CA LEU A 692 39.66 0.91 12.85
C LEU A 692 38.62 1.25 13.92
N VAL A 693 38.21 2.50 14.00
CA VAL A 693 37.15 2.94 14.94
C VAL A 693 35.85 2.17 14.68
N ILE A 694 35.44 2.00 13.39
CA ILE A 694 34.25 1.24 13.05
C ILE A 694 34.39 -0.21 13.48
N LEU A 695 35.52 -0.88 13.16
CA LEU A 695 35.75 -2.26 13.54
C LEU A 695 35.78 -2.44 15.08
N ALA A 696 36.39 -1.52 15.80
CA ALA A 696 36.45 -1.56 17.26
C ALA A 696 35.03 -1.43 17.87
N ARG A 697 34.21 -0.51 17.36
CA ARG A 697 32.81 -0.30 17.80
C ARG A 697 31.93 -1.51 17.53
N GLU A 698 32.03 -2.09 16.33
CA GLU A 698 31.31 -3.32 16.00
C GLU A 698 31.82 -4.51 16.83
N SER A 699 33.06 -4.47 17.33
CA SER A 699 33.61 -5.45 18.26
C SER A 699 33.23 -5.22 19.74
N GLY A 700 32.38 -4.22 20.01
CA GLY A 700 31.88 -3.93 21.37
C GLY A 700 32.69 -2.89 22.16
N TYR A 701 33.73 -2.29 21.59
CA TYR A 701 34.56 -1.31 22.27
C TYR A 701 34.10 0.13 22.01
N ALA A 702 33.83 0.90 23.05
CA ALA A 702 33.47 2.30 23.01
C ALA A 702 34.67 3.19 22.75
N ILE A 703 35.13 3.30 21.47
CA ILE A 703 36.34 4.02 21.09
C ILE A 703 35.96 5.26 20.25
N GLU A 704 36.62 6.40 20.61
CA GLU A 704 36.58 7.62 19.81
C GLU A 704 37.79 7.74 18.88
N GLN A 705 37.71 8.55 17.83
CA GLN A 705 38.85 8.77 16.94
C GLN A 705 40.09 9.31 17.70
N LYS A 706 39.89 10.15 18.70
CA LYS A 706 40.98 10.71 19.54
C LYS A 706 41.68 9.68 20.45
N ASP A 707 41.03 8.52 20.70
CA ASP A 707 41.59 7.48 21.56
C ASP A 707 42.52 6.52 20.79
N VAL A 708 42.57 6.67 19.46
CA VAL A 708 43.48 5.88 18.62
C VAL A 708 44.88 6.46 18.64
N ASN A 709 45.85 5.67 19.05
CA ASN A 709 47.25 6.05 18.91
C ASN A 709 47.66 6.06 17.44
N CYS A 710 48.07 7.24 16.91
CA CYS A 710 48.36 7.43 15.53
C CYS A 710 49.83 7.70 15.31
N GLU A 711 50.58 6.68 14.88
CA GLU A 711 51.99 6.79 14.52
C GLU A 711 52.16 6.99 13.03
N LEU A 712 52.18 8.27 12.61
CA LEU A 712 52.38 8.60 11.19
C LEU A 712 53.84 8.37 10.82
N PHE A 713 54.05 7.81 9.65
CA PHE A 713 55.38 7.59 9.09
C PHE A 713 55.95 8.82 8.32
N ILE A 714 55.07 9.80 8.08
CA ILE A 714 55.43 11.08 7.45
C ILE A 714 55.33 12.20 8.51
N PRO A 715 56.37 13.04 8.67
CA PRO A 715 56.32 14.16 9.61
C PRO A 715 55.16 15.13 9.35
N GLN A 716 54.56 15.62 10.46
CA GLN A 716 53.37 16.52 10.37
C GLN A 716 53.63 17.76 9.45
N GLU A 717 54.84 18.28 9.41
CA GLU A 717 55.24 19.45 8.60
C GLU A 717 55.07 19.28 7.08
N LEU A 718 54.94 18.00 6.62
CA LEU A 718 54.71 17.68 5.22
C LEU A 718 53.22 17.79 4.82
N PHE A 719 52.33 17.81 5.79
CA PHE A 719 50.91 17.97 5.55
C PHE A 719 50.51 19.45 5.38
N ASP A 720 51.43 20.39 5.81
CA ASP A 720 51.20 21.82 5.73
C ASP A 720 51.61 22.38 4.37
N GLY A 721 50.97 23.48 3.94
CA GLY A 721 51.27 24.19 2.71
C GLY A 721 50.62 23.61 1.46
N THR A 722 51.16 24.00 0.28
CA THR A 722 50.62 23.58 -1.01
C THR A 722 51.06 22.17 -1.40
N ILE A 723 50.31 21.50 -2.30
CA ILE A 723 50.69 20.18 -2.83
C ILE A 723 52.06 20.20 -3.53
N ASP A 724 52.42 21.31 -4.16
CA ASP A 724 53.72 21.49 -4.82
C ASP A 724 54.87 21.56 -3.80
N GLN A 725 54.65 22.18 -2.66
CA GLN A 725 55.60 22.20 -1.56
C GLN A 725 55.78 20.81 -0.94
N PHE A 726 54.70 20.04 -0.83
CA PHE A 726 54.76 18.63 -0.43
C PHE A 726 55.67 17.82 -1.37
N TRP A 727 55.43 17.88 -2.68
CA TRP A 727 56.23 17.16 -3.66
C TRP A 727 57.71 17.55 -3.70
N LYS A 728 58.03 18.79 -3.37
CA LYS A 728 59.45 19.28 -3.25
C LYS A 728 60.12 18.79 -1.97
N LYS A 729 59.39 18.65 -0.88
CA LYS A 729 59.94 18.23 0.43
C LYS A 729 59.99 16.71 0.59
N LEU A 730 59.13 15.98 -0.06
CA LEU A 730 58.98 14.52 0.08
C LEU A 730 60.29 13.74 -0.16
N PRO A 731 61.12 14.02 -1.18
CA PRO A 731 62.36 13.31 -1.43
C PRO A 731 63.38 13.36 -0.29
N LYS A 732 63.25 14.33 0.64
CA LYS A 732 64.13 14.42 1.82
C LYS A 732 63.95 13.22 2.76
N LEU A 733 62.85 12.48 2.67
CA LEU A 733 62.63 11.32 3.50
C LEU A 733 63.20 10.04 2.87
N ASP A 734 63.58 10.04 1.58
CA ASP A 734 63.97 8.85 0.84
C ASP A 734 65.16 8.13 1.49
N ALA A 735 66.20 8.85 1.92
CA ALA A 735 67.39 8.27 2.50
C ALA A 735 67.09 7.58 3.85
N ALA A 736 66.28 8.23 4.70
CA ALA A 736 65.90 7.61 6.01
C ALA A 736 64.97 6.40 5.86
N PHE A 737 64.10 6.41 4.85
CA PHE A 737 63.24 5.29 4.58
C PHE A 737 63.99 4.15 3.93
N GLU A 738 64.98 4.40 3.11
CA GLU A 738 65.83 3.39 2.52
C GLU A 738 66.70 2.67 3.60
N GLU A 739 67.27 3.43 4.50
CA GLU A 739 68.00 2.89 5.64
C GLU A 739 67.11 1.96 6.47
N ARG A 740 65.92 2.43 6.80
CA ARG A 740 64.92 1.64 7.55
C ARG A 740 64.49 0.40 6.78
N ARG A 741 64.21 0.51 5.48
CA ARG A 741 63.82 -0.60 4.62
C ARG A 741 64.91 -1.65 4.56
N ALA A 742 66.15 -1.24 4.31
CA ALA A 742 67.29 -2.15 4.19
C ALA A 742 67.54 -2.91 5.52
N ARG A 743 67.44 -2.22 6.66
CA ARG A 743 67.56 -2.87 8.00
C ARG A 743 66.46 -3.93 8.17
N VAL A 744 65.18 -3.55 7.90
CA VAL A 744 64.03 -4.43 8.10
C VAL A 744 64.13 -5.67 7.18
N GLU A 745 64.55 -5.49 5.93
CA GLU A 745 64.76 -6.62 4.99
C GLU A 745 65.93 -7.54 5.37
N ASN A 746 67.05 -6.96 5.87
CA ASN A 746 68.16 -7.74 6.37
C ASN A 746 67.77 -8.61 7.59
N GLU A 747 66.78 -8.21 8.35
CA GLU A 747 66.15 -9.00 9.45
C GLU A 747 65.12 -10.02 8.93
N GLY A 748 64.93 -10.15 7.59
CA GLY A 748 63.91 -11.01 7.00
C GLY A 748 62.47 -10.59 7.24
N LYS A 749 62.24 -9.28 7.47
CA LYS A 749 60.95 -8.64 7.74
C LYS A 749 60.52 -7.74 6.58
N ARG A 750 59.26 -7.29 6.63
CA ARG A 750 58.72 -6.27 5.71
C ARG A 750 57.93 -5.23 6.46
N MET A 751 57.91 -4.01 5.97
CA MET A 751 57.10 -2.92 6.50
C MET A 751 55.66 -3.02 5.99
N ARG A 752 54.69 -2.82 6.86
CA ARG A 752 53.27 -2.66 6.53
C ARG A 752 52.64 -1.56 7.38
N PHE A 753 51.72 -0.81 6.80
CA PHE A 753 50.92 0.11 7.62
C PHE A 753 49.72 -0.64 8.18
N VAL A 754 49.68 -0.83 9.48
CA VAL A 754 48.76 -1.73 10.16
C VAL A 754 47.83 -0.94 11.09
N ALA A 755 46.56 -1.24 11.02
CA ALA A 755 45.58 -0.90 12.04
C ALA A 755 45.50 -2.05 13.04
N ARG A 756 45.60 -1.73 14.36
CA ARG A 756 45.59 -2.71 15.40
C ARG A 756 44.62 -2.32 16.51
N LEU A 757 43.80 -3.26 16.90
CA LEU A 757 43.01 -3.24 18.12
C LEU A 757 43.48 -4.40 18.98
N ASP A 758 43.85 -4.17 20.24
CA ASP A 758 44.27 -5.20 21.16
C ASP A 758 43.66 -4.92 22.54
N ASN A 759 42.70 -5.78 22.95
CA ASN A 759 41.97 -5.65 24.22
C ASN A 759 41.51 -4.20 24.50
N GLY A 760 40.89 -3.58 23.49
CA GLY A 760 40.34 -2.22 23.58
C GLY A 760 41.34 -1.09 23.33
N LYS A 761 42.63 -1.36 23.12
CA LYS A 761 43.64 -0.36 22.73
C LYS A 761 43.79 -0.32 21.22
N ALA A 762 43.51 0.83 20.64
CA ALA A 762 43.54 1.02 19.19
C ALA A 762 44.77 1.83 18.77
N SER A 763 45.46 1.38 17.73
CA SER A 763 46.60 2.08 17.14
C SER A 763 46.70 1.89 15.63
N ILE A 764 47.25 2.89 14.91
CA ILE A 764 47.64 2.77 13.52
C ILE A 764 49.08 3.20 13.36
N GLY A 765 49.82 2.51 12.50
CA GLY A 765 51.21 2.87 12.25
C GLY A 765 51.98 1.83 11.43
N LEU A 766 53.28 2.09 11.19
CA LEU A 766 54.15 1.14 10.51
C LEU A 766 54.55 0.01 11.44
N ALA A 767 54.27 -1.23 11.00
CA ALA A 767 54.70 -2.46 11.65
C ALA A 767 55.71 -3.21 10.80
N GLU A 768 56.65 -3.88 11.46
CA GLU A 768 57.64 -4.78 10.86
C GLU A 768 57.13 -6.22 11.01
N VAL A 769 56.80 -6.88 9.89
CA VAL A 769 56.21 -8.21 9.89
C VAL A 769 57.18 -9.24 9.36
N ASN A 770 57.33 -10.35 10.09
CA ASN A 770 58.23 -11.47 9.69
C ASN A 770 57.58 -12.34 8.63
N LYS A 771 58.36 -13.28 8.03
CA LYS A 771 57.93 -14.18 6.95
C LYS A 771 56.76 -15.10 7.28
N TYR A 772 56.47 -15.33 8.55
CA TYR A 772 55.39 -16.20 9.02
C TYR A 772 54.07 -15.41 9.19
N HIS A 773 54.15 -14.10 9.19
CA HIS A 773 52.96 -13.24 9.38
C HIS A 773 52.16 -13.15 8.05
N PRO A 774 50.82 -13.28 8.11
CA PRO A 774 49.99 -13.21 6.88
C PRO A 774 50.18 -11.96 6.02
N PHE A 775 50.56 -10.85 6.65
CA PHE A 775 50.77 -9.58 5.93
C PHE A 775 52.08 -9.54 5.11
N TYR A 776 53.00 -10.48 5.33
CA TYR A 776 54.31 -10.46 4.68
C TYR A 776 54.20 -10.50 3.17
N ASN A 777 53.34 -11.39 2.65
CA ASN A 777 53.17 -11.63 1.20
C ASN A 777 52.01 -10.80 0.59
N LEU A 778 51.43 -9.88 1.34
CA LEU A 778 50.36 -9.05 0.82
C LEU A 778 50.87 -8.12 -0.28
N GLN A 779 50.30 -8.20 -1.49
CA GLN A 779 50.69 -7.42 -2.68
C GLN A 779 49.60 -6.49 -3.18
N GLY A 780 50.02 -5.49 -3.95
CA GLY A 780 49.10 -4.56 -4.64
C GLY A 780 48.26 -3.72 -3.68
N SER A 781 46.98 -3.57 -4.00
CA SER A 781 46.02 -2.77 -3.22
C SER A 781 45.07 -3.63 -2.36
N ASN A 782 45.39 -4.91 -2.15
CA ASN A 782 44.53 -5.82 -1.38
C ASN A 782 44.47 -5.45 0.09
N ASN A 783 43.32 -5.67 0.69
CA ASN A 783 43.12 -5.58 2.14
C ASN A 783 43.20 -6.97 2.77
N ILE A 784 43.64 -7.01 4.00
CA ILE A 784 43.64 -8.20 4.83
C ILE A 784 43.31 -7.82 6.28
N ILE A 785 42.39 -8.56 6.89
CA ILE A 785 41.97 -8.39 8.28
C ILE A 785 42.13 -9.73 9.00
N LEU A 786 42.78 -9.72 10.15
CA LEU A 786 42.89 -10.85 11.04
C LEU A 786 42.03 -10.57 12.27
N LEU A 787 41.16 -11.51 12.61
CA LEU A 787 40.30 -11.46 13.80
C LEU A 787 40.75 -12.55 14.76
N THR A 788 41.35 -12.17 15.88
CA THR A 788 41.64 -13.07 16.98
C THR A 788 40.52 -12.97 18.01
N THR A 789 39.83 -14.08 18.24
CA THR A 789 38.72 -14.16 19.17
C THR A 789 38.99 -15.16 20.28
N GLU A 790 38.08 -15.31 21.24
CA GLU A 790 38.21 -16.38 22.24
C GLU A 790 38.17 -17.77 21.57
N ARG A 791 37.37 -17.97 20.55
CA ARG A 791 37.27 -19.24 19.79
C ARG A 791 38.42 -19.43 18.82
N TYR A 792 38.85 -18.37 18.14
CA TYR A 792 39.92 -18.38 17.13
C TYR A 792 41.19 -17.72 17.69
N LYS A 793 41.69 -18.21 18.82
CA LYS A 793 42.82 -17.61 19.51
C LYS A 793 44.17 -18.07 18.94
N GLU A 794 44.31 -19.35 18.67
CA GLU A 794 45.54 -19.92 18.13
C GLU A 794 45.64 -19.74 16.62
N TYR A 795 44.51 -19.84 15.93
CA TYR A 795 44.40 -19.66 14.51
C TYR A 795 43.40 -18.54 14.19
N PRO A 796 43.87 -17.28 14.11
CA PRO A 796 43.03 -16.14 13.83
C PRO A 796 42.27 -16.28 12.51
N MET A 797 41.03 -15.89 12.49
CA MET A 797 40.24 -15.83 11.27
C MET A 797 40.83 -14.76 10.34
N MET A 798 40.97 -15.08 9.05
CA MET A 798 41.57 -14.21 8.03
C MET A 798 40.58 -13.91 6.94
N ILE A 799 40.36 -12.62 6.67
CA ILE A 799 39.53 -12.11 5.55
C ILE A 799 40.44 -11.30 4.63
N GLN A 800 40.57 -11.70 3.36
CA GLN A 800 41.48 -11.07 2.41
C GLN A 800 40.82 -10.92 1.04
N GLY A 801 41.07 -9.80 0.37
CA GLY A 801 40.59 -9.53 -0.98
C GLY A 801 40.75 -8.09 -1.41
N TYR A 802 40.05 -7.69 -2.47
CA TYR A 802 40.08 -6.32 -2.94
C TYR A 802 39.47 -5.37 -1.91
N GLY A 803 40.23 -4.39 -1.47
CA GLY A 803 39.83 -3.39 -0.49
C GLY A 803 39.27 -2.10 -1.07
N ALA A 804 39.20 -2.00 -2.40
CA ALA A 804 38.70 -0.85 -3.13
C ALA A 804 38.21 -1.28 -4.51
N GLY A 805 37.46 -0.42 -5.16
CA GLY A 805 36.91 -0.61 -6.52
C GLY A 805 35.40 -0.35 -6.57
N ALA A 806 34.98 0.37 -7.59
CA ALA A 806 33.59 0.78 -7.73
C ALA A 806 32.62 -0.43 -7.75
N ALA A 807 32.93 -1.45 -8.54
CA ALA A 807 32.08 -2.62 -8.70
C ALA A 807 32.02 -3.46 -7.41
N VAL A 808 33.15 -3.60 -6.70
CA VAL A 808 33.23 -4.38 -5.46
C VAL A 808 32.51 -3.65 -4.31
N THR A 809 32.69 -2.33 -4.21
CA THR A 809 31.98 -1.54 -3.19
C THR A 809 30.47 -1.52 -3.48
N ALA A 810 30.08 -1.33 -4.74
CA ALA A 810 28.67 -1.40 -5.15
C ALA A 810 28.05 -2.78 -4.84
N ALA A 811 28.79 -3.88 -5.03
CA ALA A 811 28.33 -5.22 -4.68
C ALA A 811 28.12 -5.41 -3.18
N GLY A 812 28.97 -4.79 -2.32
CA GLY A 812 28.80 -4.80 -0.88
C GLY A 812 27.57 -3.99 -0.44
N VAL A 813 27.33 -2.80 -1.04
CA VAL A 813 26.10 -2.02 -0.81
C VAL A 813 24.86 -2.83 -1.26
N PHE A 814 24.97 -3.52 -2.40
CA PHE A 814 23.90 -4.39 -2.88
C PHE A 814 23.63 -5.56 -1.93
N ALA A 815 24.67 -6.17 -1.34
CA ALA A 815 24.50 -7.21 -0.34
C ALA A 815 23.81 -6.71 0.93
N ASP A 816 24.11 -5.50 1.39
CA ASP A 816 23.41 -4.85 2.48
C ASP A 816 21.92 -4.63 2.17
N ILE A 817 21.59 -4.19 0.94
CA ILE A 817 20.20 -4.06 0.49
C ILE A 817 19.51 -5.43 0.52
N MET A 818 20.17 -6.49 0.04
CA MET A 818 19.61 -7.85 0.07
C MET A 818 19.38 -8.36 1.50
N SER A 819 20.25 -8.00 2.45
CA SER A 819 20.08 -8.35 3.87
C SER A 819 18.85 -7.71 4.53
N ILE A 820 18.35 -6.59 3.98
CA ILE A 820 17.09 -5.97 4.41
C ILE A 820 15.87 -6.80 3.95
N ALA A 821 15.96 -7.41 2.79
CA ALA A 821 14.89 -8.26 2.27
C ALA A 821 14.70 -9.57 3.06
N ASN A 822 15.63 -9.94 3.96
CA ASN A 822 15.64 -11.22 4.69
C ASN A 822 15.58 -12.46 3.76
N ILE A 823 16.26 -12.39 2.62
CA ILE A 823 16.33 -13.46 1.62
C ILE A 823 17.66 -14.21 1.75
#